data_850ebd36f91a7f651d6a0efad0e28a80
#
_entry.id   850ebd36f91a7f651d6a0efad0e28a80
#
_cell.length_a   1.000
_cell.length_b   1.000
_cell.length_c   1.000
_cell.angle_alpha   90.00
_cell.angle_beta   90.00
_cell.angle_gamma   90.00
#
_symmetry.space_group_name_H-M   'P 1'
#
loop_
_entity.id
_entity.type
_entity.pdbx_description
1 polymer ?
#
loop_
_entity_poly.entity_id
_entity_poly.type
_entity_poly.pdbx_seq_one_letter_code
_entity_poly.pdbx_strand_id
1 'polypeptide(L)'
;MASQALAQTADMSGASRQSASPATTRQTLPTISVHDRRQDPNGLLRMDTANSTGSRLGLTERETPASVTVIDRETIEARGARSTHDVLNELPGVHTSATHGDVKVTQRGFRGASINQVYNGINLQYSIATQPVDAWIYERVEDIGGPSSFLYGAGGVGATINYITKTAQRHDISEVQLGAGTRRYRQAAFGLNRRIAGDGSGQNDHYVRIDTNHERGGQWADDNRGHSSQIVTSLLSDLGGGFTHTLAYEYQHERDYRPYWGTPVTQPAEGRQSVMERLRHKNYNSADGLYMQRVQWLRSMADWKLSDALSVKNTFYGYDAVRDYRNVEEYALDSTNTQVNRTSALLQRHDHRVFGDRIDATLHSTIAGHRSDWSFGVDVSFNRQTTYPTYASDDWESAVDPDHFITEYFYDLPGMVSTYVPKNRHRVNNLAFYLENRTDLTPTLKLLTGLRHERIKLHFSSLDPEEEVKRDGRRSYHPTTGRIGLAWDISPQAMVYAQYATAADPAAGNLASTYYSQILANDRLTTGRMLELGTKLSFWGNRGSATLSVYDISRRNIATNDPRDRRVTYLIGRQDARGVEAKLGLQLTPAWSMQANVGYVDAEYKQFYRRGESLAGKTPSNVPRTVTNLWTSYALTPELKLQAGARHVTRLYGNENDTIWWPSYTVADVGFEYRFSPTVTLSGFVNNVADRLYATESQPDMVVLGDPRTAWLTVKVAF
;
A
#
# COMPACT_ATOMS: atom_id res chain seq x y z
N MET A 1 -8.01 46.70 -60.47
CA MET A 1 -7.59 48.09 -60.48
C MET A 1 -6.83 48.29 -59.20
N ALA A 2 -5.54 48.25 -59.28
CA ALA A 2 -4.60 49.37 -59.43
C ALA A 2 -4.62 50.18 -58.10
N SER A 3 -3.54 50.55 -57.43
CA SER A 3 -2.14 50.64 -57.75
C SER A 3 -1.42 51.21 -56.52
N GLN A 4 -0.29 50.68 -56.16
CA GLN A 4 1.02 51.39 -56.10
C GLN A 4 1.07 52.66 -55.18
N ALA A 5 2.12 53.05 -54.49
CA ALA A 5 3.50 52.61 -54.31
C ALA A 5 4.28 53.77 -53.67
N LEU A 6 5.42 53.52 -53.06
CA LEU A 6 6.65 54.33 -52.97
C LEU A 6 6.57 55.71 -52.21
N ALA A 7 7.55 56.22 -51.48
CA ALA A 7 8.98 55.98 -51.34
C ALA A 7 9.55 56.82 -50.19
N GLN A 8 10.64 56.35 -49.63
CA GLN A 8 11.88 56.98 -49.18
C GLN A 8 11.93 58.48 -48.82
N THR A 9 12.55 58.80 -47.68
CA THR A 9 13.94 59.30 -47.66
C THR A 9 14.47 59.39 -46.22
N ALA A 10 15.75 59.13 -46.08
CA ALA A 10 16.59 59.25 -44.91
C ALA A 10 16.79 60.73 -44.50
N ASP A 11 17.13 61.01 -43.26
CA ASP A 11 18.41 61.66 -42.95
C ASP A 11 18.83 61.56 -41.49
N MET A 12 20.07 61.74 -41.26
CA MET A 12 20.96 61.41 -40.17
C MET A 12 20.91 62.36 -38.97
N SER A 13 21.42 61.85 -37.90
CA SER A 13 22.32 62.40 -36.89
C SER A 13 21.80 62.52 -35.48
N GLY A 14 22.59 61.96 -34.54
CA GLY A 14 22.46 62.21 -33.10
C GLY A 14 22.94 61.08 -32.20
N ALA A 15 24.26 60.90 -32.12
CA ALA A 15 24.83 59.99 -31.12
C ALA A 15 24.70 60.52 -29.72
N SER A 16 24.08 59.77 -28.82
CA SER A 16 24.32 59.89 -27.38
C SER A 16 24.59 58.50 -26.82
N ARG A 17 25.78 58.30 -26.27
CA ARG A 17 26.20 57.14 -25.50
C ARG A 17 25.36 57.04 -24.24
N GLN A 18 24.58 56.01 -24.12
CA GLN A 18 24.07 55.52 -22.82
C GLN A 18 24.75 54.21 -22.48
N SER A 19 25.32 54.17 -21.29
CA SER A 19 25.97 53.06 -20.65
C SER A 19 25.01 51.88 -20.51
N ALA A 20 25.36 50.70 -21.05
CA ALA A 20 24.66 49.46 -20.86
C ALA A 20 24.92 48.95 -19.43
N SER A 21 23.88 48.90 -18.59
CA SER A 21 23.86 48.06 -17.40
C SER A 21 23.79 46.58 -17.80
N PRO A 22 24.46 45.65 -17.09
CA PRO A 22 24.42 44.24 -17.44
C PRO A 22 23.00 43.71 -17.24
N ALA A 23 22.45 43.14 -18.27
CA ALA A 23 21.18 42.39 -18.25
C ALA A 23 21.32 41.18 -17.31
N THR A 24 20.63 41.26 -16.19
CA THR A 24 20.40 40.12 -15.31
C THR A 24 19.58 39.11 -16.09
N THR A 25 20.24 38.04 -16.52
CA THR A 25 19.57 36.88 -17.16
C THR A 25 18.64 36.28 -16.11
N ARG A 26 17.35 36.60 -16.17
CA ARG A 26 16.33 35.83 -15.46
C ARG A 26 16.39 34.39 -16.03
N GLN A 27 16.98 33.48 -15.28
CA GLN A 27 16.74 32.07 -15.49
C GLN A 27 15.27 31.79 -15.16
N THR A 28 14.43 31.75 -16.17
CA THR A 28 13.11 31.16 -16.08
C THR A 28 13.30 29.70 -15.75
N LEU A 29 12.79 29.26 -14.59
CA LEU A 29 12.63 27.84 -14.29
C LEU A 29 11.92 27.16 -15.45
N PRO A 30 12.33 25.96 -15.87
CA PRO A 30 11.64 25.27 -16.95
C PRO A 30 10.16 25.12 -16.56
N THR A 31 9.31 25.74 -17.36
CA THR A 31 7.87 25.49 -17.30
C THR A 31 7.68 24.00 -17.44
N ILE A 32 7.10 23.35 -16.44
CA ILE A 32 6.62 21.98 -16.58
C ILE A 32 5.54 22.06 -17.65
N SER A 33 5.89 21.77 -18.88
CA SER A 33 4.92 21.58 -19.95
C SER A 33 4.26 20.26 -19.67
N VAL A 34 3.06 20.30 -19.11
CA VAL A 34 2.14 19.17 -19.11
C VAL A 34 1.82 18.89 -20.59
N HIS A 35 2.57 17.96 -21.18
CA HIS A 35 2.21 17.44 -22.48
C HIS A 35 0.93 16.63 -22.31
N ASP A 36 -0.19 17.19 -22.78
CA ASP A 36 -1.51 16.59 -22.85
C ASP A 36 -1.56 15.47 -23.92
N ARG A 37 -0.69 14.47 -23.78
CA ARG A 37 -0.88 13.14 -24.34
C ARG A 37 -1.10 12.21 -23.19
N ARG A 38 -2.36 11.87 -22.93
CA ARG A 38 -2.70 10.78 -22.02
C ARG A 38 -1.92 9.53 -22.49
N GLN A 39 -0.85 9.23 -21.77
CA GLN A 39 -0.09 8.00 -22.00
C GLN A 39 -0.98 6.83 -21.61
N ASP A 40 -0.92 5.75 -22.38
CA ASP A 40 -1.65 4.54 -22.00
C ASP A 40 -1.10 4.00 -20.67
N PRO A 41 -1.94 3.76 -19.66
CA PRO A 41 -1.51 3.23 -18.36
C PRO A 41 -0.79 1.88 -18.43
N ASN A 42 -1.03 1.11 -19.49
CA ASN A 42 -0.34 -0.16 -19.76
C ASN A 42 0.86 0.01 -20.71
N GLY A 43 1.32 1.24 -20.91
CA GLY A 43 2.46 1.59 -21.76
C GLY A 43 3.73 1.95 -20.98
N LEU A 44 4.34 3.09 -21.32
CA LEU A 44 5.59 3.55 -20.71
C LEU A 44 5.45 3.75 -19.19
N LEU A 45 6.51 3.46 -18.46
CA LEU A 45 6.60 3.78 -17.03
C LEU A 45 6.59 5.30 -16.85
N ARG A 46 5.83 5.79 -15.89
CA ARG A 46 5.71 7.24 -15.60
C ARG A 46 6.81 7.68 -14.62
N MET A 47 8.06 7.60 -15.05
CA MET A 47 9.23 7.91 -14.22
C MET A 47 9.38 9.39 -13.86
N ASP A 48 8.64 10.28 -14.50
CA ASP A 48 8.57 11.73 -14.25
C ASP A 48 7.48 12.11 -13.22
N THR A 49 6.71 11.15 -12.74
CA THR A 49 5.72 11.37 -11.69
C THR A 49 6.41 11.62 -10.34
N ALA A 50 6.07 12.75 -9.71
CA ALA A 50 6.52 13.04 -8.36
C ALA A 50 5.93 12.05 -7.37
N ASN A 51 6.75 11.55 -6.46
CA ASN A 51 6.32 10.64 -5.39
C ASN A 51 6.55 11.27 -4.02
N SER A 52 5.70 10.95 -3.07
CA SER A 52 5.79 11.40 -1.67
C SER A 52 6.32 10.32 -0.73
N THR A 53 6.45 9.08 -1.23
CA THR A 53 6.83 7.91 -0.43
C THR A 53 8.33 7.67 -0.44
N GLY A 54 9.00 7.98 -1.53
CA GLY A 54 10.45 7.82 -1.65
C GLY A 54 11.26 9.01 -1.13
N SER A 55 10.65 10.20 -0.97
CA SER A 55 11.32 11.43 -0.52
C SER A 55 10.32 12.47 -0.05
N ARG A 56 10.71 13.33 0.90
CA ARG A 56 9.97 14.53 1.34
C ARG A 56 10.24 15.75 0.44
N LEU A 57 11.17 15.64 -0.50
CA LEU A 57 11.60 16.73 -1.38
C LEU A 57 10.79 16.80 -2.68
N GLY A 58 9.73 16.00 -2.84
CA GLY A 58 8.92 15.98 -4.04
C GLY A 58 9.66 15.45 -5.28
N LEU A 59 10.62 14.56 -5.10
CA LEU A 59 11.39 13.98 -6.19
C LEU A 59 10.50 13.08 -7.06
N THR A 60 10.80 13.05 -8.35
CA THR A 60 10.17 12.11 -9.27
C THR A 60 10.66 10.68 -9.01
N GLU A 61 9.95 9.68 -9.58
CA GLU A 61 10.44 8.31 -9.54
C GLU A 61 11.86 8.22 -10.10
N ARG A 62 12.14 8.92 -11.22
CA ARG A 62 13.48 8.96 -11.83
C ARG A 62 14.54 9.56 -10.91
N GLU A 63 14.25 10.65 -10.22
CA GLU A 63 15.22 11.35 -9.37
C GLU A 63 15.50 10.63 -8.04
N THR A 64 14.64 9.70 -7.64
CA THR A 64 14.76 8.98 -6.36
C THR A 64 15.72 7.80 -6.51
N PRO A 65 16.85 7.75 -5.79
CA PRO A 65 17.80 6.62 -5.84
C PRO A 65 17.28 5.43 -5.02
N ALA A 66 16.14 4.88 -5.42
CA ALA A 66 15.47 3.73 -4.82
C ALA A 66 14.52 3.09 -5.83
N SER A 67 14.12 1.85 -5.57
CA SER A 67 13.00 1.22 -6.28
C SER A 67 11.69 1.81 -5.73
N VAL A 68 11.08 2.67 -6.53
CA VAL A 68 9.77 3.29 -6.24
C VAL A 68 8.81 2.89 -7.34
N THR A 69 7.55 2.66 -6.98
CA THR A 69 6.46 2.40 -7.92
C THR A 69 5.25 3.22 -7.54
N VAL A 70 4.62 3.85 -8.52
CA VAL A 70 3.38 4.60 -8.37
C VAL A 70 2.31 3.95 -9.25
N ILE A 71 1.22 3.51 -8.63
CA ILE A 71 0.00 3.06 -9.31
C ILE A 71 -1.02 4.18 -9.17
N ASP A 72 -1.19 4.96 -10.22
CA ASP A 72 -2.10 6.10 -10.24
C ASP A 72 -3.54 5.70 -10.53
N ARG A 73 -4.48 6.64 -10.40
CA ARG A 73 -5.91 6.43 -10.62
C ARG A 73 -6.20 5.88 -12.01
N GLU A 74 -5.55 6.37 -13.03
CA GLU A 74 -5.76 5.92 -14.41
C GLU A 74 -5.34 4.45 -14.58
N THR A 75 -4.25 4.05 -13.95
CA THR A 75 -3.77 2.65 -13.94
C THR A 75 -4.75 1.74 -13.20
N ILE A 76 -5.25 2.16 -12.02
CA ILE A 76 -6.26 1.43 -11.24
C ILE A 76 -7.50 1.16 -12.11
N GLU A 77 -8.03 2.21 -12.78
CA GLU A 77 -9.21 2.09 -13.65
C GLU A 77 -8.95 1.23 -14.89
N ALA A 78 -7.81 1.47 -15.57
CA ALA A 78 -7.48 0.77 -16.80
C ALA A 78 -7.27 -0.74 -16.59
N ARG A 79 -6.87 -1.16 -15.40
CA ARG A 79 -6.68 -2.58 -15.07
C ARG A 79 -7.89 -3.21 -14.39
N GLY A 80 -8.93 -2.43 -14.16
CA GLY A 80 -10.15 -2.89 -13.49
C GLY A 80 -9.92 -3.30 -12.04
N ALA A 81 -8.90 -2.74 -11.39
CA ALA A 81 -8.62 -3.00 -9.98
C ALA A 81 -9.71 -2.37 -9.11
N ARG A 82 -10.47 -3.18 -8.36
CA ARG A 82 -11.59 -2.74 -7.54
C ARG A 82 -11.25 -2.67 -6.06
N SER A 83 -10.40 -3.57 -5.61
CA SER A 83 -10.03 -3.70 -4.20
C SER A 83 -8.57 -3.27 -3.96
N THR A 84 -8.24 -3.04 -2.69
CA THR A 84 -6.87 -2.82 -2.25
C THR A 84 -5.96 -3.98 -2.67
N HIS A 85 -6.44 -5.24 -2.56
CA HIS A 85 -5.68 -6.41 -3.00
C HIS A 85 -5.34 -6.38 -4.48
N ASP A 86 -6.30 -5.99 -5.33
CA ASP A 86 -6.08 -5.90 -6.78
C ASP A 86 -4.96 -4.90 -7.07
N VAL A 87 -5.04 -3.70 -6.47
CA VAL A 87 -4.02 -2.65 -6.67
C VAL A 87 -2.65 -3.09 -6.20
N LEU A 88 -2.56 -3.71 -5.02
CA LEU A 88 -1.27 -4.14 -4.46
C LEU A 88 -0.64 -5.28 -5.26
N ASN A 89 -1.44 -6.17 -5.80
CA ASN A 89 -0.96 -7.28 -6.63
C ASN A 89 -0.33 -6.83 -7.95
N GLU A 90 -0.49 -5.58 -8.34
CA GLU A 90 0.16 -5.00 -9.52
C GLU A 90 1.59 -4.52 -9.27
N LEU A 91 1.97 -4.36 -7.98
CA LEU A 91 3.30 -3.92 -7.59
C LEU A 91 4.36 -5.02 -7.84
N PRO A 92 5.61 -4.64 -8.19
CA PRO A 92 6.68 -5.60 -8.45
C PRO A 92 6.99 -6.45 -7.21
N GLY A 93 7.00 -7.78 -7.37
CA GLY A 93 7.36 -8.70 -6.30
C GLY A 93 6.40 -8.75 -5.10
N VAL A 94 5.27 -8.04 -5.16
CA VAL A 94 4.26 -8.02 -4.11
C VAL A 94 3.32 -9.20 -4.25
N HIS A 95 3.04 -9.85 -3.14
CA HIS A 95 2.03 -10.89 -3.01
C HIS A 95 1.13 -10.57 -1.81
N THR A 96 -0.18 -10.67 -2.01
CA THR A 96 -1.18 -10.40 -0.97
C THR A 96 -2.04 -11.62 -0.70
N SER A 97 -2.47 -11.78 0.54
CA SER A 97 -3.49 -12.75 0.93
C SER A 97 -4.84 -12.05 1.10
N ALA A 98 -5.88 -12.67 0.59
CA ALA A 98 -7.26 -12.14 0.59
C ALA A 98 -8.04 -12.59 1.83
N THR A 99 -7.49 -12.41 3.03
CA THR A 99 -8.20 -12.65 4.29
C THR A 99 -8.95 -11.40 4.74
N HIS A 100 -10.12 -11.56 5.38
CA HIS A 100 -10.86 -10.44 5.92
C HIS A 100 -10.09 -9.71 7.02
N GLY A 101 -10.12 -8.39 6.97
CA GLY A 101 -9.66 -7.50 8.04
C GLY A 101 -8.17 -7.26 8.11
N ASP A 102 -7.37 -7.84 7.25
CA ASP A 102 -5.95 -7.54 7.14
C ASP A 102 -5.48 -7.81 5.71
N VAL A 103 -4.95 -6.79 5.05
CA VAL A 103 -4.25 -7.00 3.79
C VAL A 103 -2.84 -7.48 4.13
N LYS A 104 -2.68 -8.78 4.23
CA LYS A 104 -1.38 -9.40 4.45
C LYS A 104 -0.53 -9.22 3.20
N VAL A 105 0.50 -8.41 3.31
CA VAL A 105 1.42 -8.13 2.21
C VAL A 105 2.74 -8.85 2.44
N THR A 106 3.26 -9.42 1.36
CA THR A 106 4.60 -9.97 1.28
C THR A 106 5.37 -9.26 0.17
N GLN A 107 6.57 -8.77 0.49
CA GLN A 107 7.47 -8.12 -0.48
C GLN A 107 8.93 -8.29 -0.05
N ARG A 108 9.84 -8.48 -1.02
CA ARG A 108 11.28 -8.62 -0.80
C ARG A 108 11.65 -9.64 0.29
N GLY A 109 10.86 -10.71 0.42
CA GLY A 109 11.11 -11.76 1.41
C GLY A 109 10.54 -11.50 2.80
N PHE A 110 9.93 -10.35 3.05
CA PHE A 110 9.35 -9.95 4.33
C PHE A 110 7.83 -9.90 4.25
N ARG A 111 7.17 -10.04 5.41
CA ARG A 111 5.72 -10.02 5.53
C ARG A 111 5.27 -9.39 6.85
N GLY A 112 3.97 -9.11 6.96
CA GLY A 112 3.34 -8.61 8.18
C GLY A 112 3.90 -7.26 8.61
N ALA A 113 4.27 -7.10 9.88
CA ALA A 113 4.75 -5.84 10.45
C ALA A 113 6.04 -5.29 9.82
N SER A 114 6.79 -6.12 9.07
CA SER A 114 7.97 -5.68 8.33
C SER A 114 7.64 -4.98 6.99
N ILE A 115 6.38 -5.02 6.57
CA ILE A 115 5.85 -4.20 5.48
C ILE A 115 5.03 -3.08 6.10
N ASN A 116 5.54 -1.87 6.00
CA ASN A 116 4.87 -0.71 6.56
C ASN A 116 3.74 -0.26 5.62
N GLN A 117 2.52 -0.21 6.12
CA GLN A 117 1.37 0.29 5.39
C GLN A 117 0.97 1.63 6.00
N VAL A 118 1.17 2.71 5.25
CA VAL A 118 0.89 4.07 5.69
C VAL A 118 -0.28 4.65 4.89
N TYR A 119 -1.02 5.54 5.51
CA TYR A 119 -2.20 6.15 4.93
C TYR A 119 -1.99 7.66 4.83
N ASN A 120 -1.93 8.19 3.60
CA ASN A 120 -1.59 9.59 3.35
C ASN A 120 -0.26 10.01 4.02
N GLY A 121 0.72 9.10 4.04
CA GLY A 121 2.01 9.30 4.67
C GLY A 121 2.02 9.20 6.20
N ILE A 122 0.93 8.74 6.83
CA ILE A 122 0.79 8.60 8.29
C ILE A 122 0.94 7.14 8.67
N ASN A 123 1.85 6.85 9.59
CA ASN A 123 2.09 5.51 10.13
C ASN A 123 1.25 5.32 11.41
N LEU A 124 0.28 4.42 11.36
CA LEU A 124 -0.62 4.14 12.49
C LEU A 124 -0.07 3.13 13.49
N GLN A 125 1.07 2.53 13.23
CA GLN A 125 1.68 1.46 14.05
C GLN A 125 0.79 0.21 14.22
N TYR A 126 -0.30 0.13 13.47
CA TYR A 126 -1.23 -0.98 13.44
C TYR A 126 -2.18 -0.83 12.24
N SER A 127 -2.40 -1.90 11.48
CA SER A 127 -3.01 -1.81 10.15
C SER A 127 -4.38 -2.48 10.01
N ILE A 128 -4.89 -3.16 11.04
CA ILE A 128 -6.05 -4.07 10.89
C ILE A 128 -7.35 -3.39 10.43
N ALA A 129 -7.58 -2.12 10.66
CA ALA A 129 -8.78 -1.43 10.21
C ALA A 129 -8.46 -0.17 9.40
N THR A 130 -7.32 -0.15 8.75
CA THR A 130 -6.79 1.06 8.11
C THR A 130 -6.92 1.06 6.60
N GLN A 131 -6.95 -0.13 5.97
CA GLN A 131 -7.01 -0.21 4.53
C GLN A 131 -8.45 -0.11 4.03
N PRO A 132 -8.74 0.77 3.10
CA PRO A 132 -9.99 0.73 2.39
C PRO A 132 -10.06 -0.55 1.55
N VAL A 133 -11.19 -1.22 1.59
CA VAL A 133 -11.44 -2.42 0.78
C VAL A 133 -11.56 -2.05 -0.67
N ASP A 134 -12.25 -0.96 -0.94
CA ASP A 134 -12.56 -0.47 -2.28
C ASP A 134 -11.54 0.57 -2.74
N ALA A 135 -11.03 0.40 -3.95
CA ALA A 135 -10.01 1.26 -4.54
C ALA A 135 -10.57 2.61 -5.08
N TRP A 136 -11.88 2.85 -5.05
CA TRP A 136 -12.49 4.07 -5.59
C TRP A 136 -11.93 5.36 -5.00
N ILE A 137 -11.65 5.37 -3.70
CA ILE A 137 -11.18 6.57 -3.02
C ILE A 137 -9.68 6.84 -3.19
N TYR A 138 -8.91 5.93 -3.79
CA TYR A 138 -7.49 6.17 -4.05
C TYR A 138 -7.29 7.16 -5.20
N GLU A 139 -6.45 8.16 -4.96
CA GLU A 139 -5.82 8.95 -6.01
C GLU A 139 -4.67 8.16 -6.62
N ARG A 140 -3.88 7.50 -5.77
CA ARG A 140 -2.79 6.60 -6.14
C ARG A 140 -2.32 5.77 -4.96
N VAL A 141 -1.59 4.71 -5.26
CA VAL A 141 -0.83 3.93 -4.28
C VAL A 141 0.64 4.00 -4.65
N GLU A 142 1.47 4.35 -3.69
CA GLU A 142 2.91 4.45 -3.86
C GLU A 142 3.61 3.36 -3.04
N ASP A 143 4.65 2.75 -3.60
CA ASP A 143 5.47 1.73 -2.97
C ASP A 143 6.95 2.11 -3.02
N ILE A 144 7.66 1.96 -1.90
CA ILE A 144 9.12 2.01 -1.83
C ILE A 144 9.64 0.70 -1.27
N GLY A 145 10.44 -0.01 -2.05
CA GLY A 145 11.06 -1.26 -1.63
C GLY A 145 12.19 -1.07 -0.64
N GLY A 146 12.25 -1.94 0.38
CA GLY A 146 13.30 -1.97 1.39
C GLY A 146 13.11 -1.03 2.58
N PRO A 147 14.14 -0.86 3.41
CA PRO A 147 14.13 -0.05 4.62
C PRO A 147 13.74 1.41 4.37
N SER A 148 12.68 1.86 5.04
CA SER A 148 12.08 3.20 4.87
C SER A 148 11.70 3.89 6.18
N SER A 149 12.13 3.33 7.33
CA SER A 149 11.84 3.91 8.66
C SER A 149 12.33 5.34 8.82
N PHE A 150 13.33 5.76 8.06
CA PHE A 150 13.84 7.15 8.07
C PHE A 150 12.79 8.18 7.57
N LEU A 151 11.76 7.76 6.84
CA LEU A 151 10.66 8.61 6.38
C LEU A 151 9.40 8.49 7.25
N TYR A 152 9.05 7.25 7.64
CA TYR A 152 7.74 6.95 8.22
C TYR A 152 7.79 6.42 9.64
N GLY A 153 9.00 6.28 10.22
CA GLY A 153 9.20 5.75 11.55
C GLY A 153 9.22 4.22 11.59
N ALA A 154 9.20 3.68 12.80
CA ALA A 154 9.36 2.25 13.06
C ALA A 154 8.43 1.38 12.21
N GLY A 155 9.00 0.39 11.53
CA GLY A 155 8.40 -0.47 10.52
C GLY A 155 9.17 -0.42 9.20
N GLY A 156 8.70 -1.16 8.18
CA GLY A 156 9.19 -1.05 6.80
C GLY A 156 10.61 -1.55 6.55
N VAL A 157 10.96 -2.74 7.01
CA VAL A 157 12.23 -3.41 6.63
C VAL A 157 12.15 -3.93 5.19
N GLY A 158 11.03 -4.51 4.81
CA GLY A 158 10.81 -5.06 3.46
C GLY A 158 10.33 -4.04 2.45
N ALA A 159 9.42 -3.16 2.87
CA ALA A 159 8.84 -2.09 2.04
C ALA A 159 8.00 -1.12 2.87
N THR A 160 7.64 0.02 2.26
CA THR A 160 6.52 0.86 2.70
C THR A 160 5.56 1.11 1.55
N ILE A 161 4.28 0.83 1.78
CA ILE A 161 3.17 1.10 0.88
C ILE A 161 2.37 2.27 1.43
N ASN A 162 2.10 3.27 0.59
CA ASN A 162 1.38 4.48 0.97
C ASN A 162 0.10 4.61 0.13
N TYR A 163 -1.03 4.53 0.80
CA TYR A 163 -2.35 4.73 0.22
C TYR A 163 -2.69 6.22 0.26
N ILE A 164 -2.79 6.85 -0.90
CA ILE A 164 -3.08 8.27 -1.03
C ILE A 164 -4.49 8.45 -1.54
N THR A 165 -5.34 9.07 -0.74
CA THR A 165 -6.74 9.28 -1.06
C THR A 165 -6.97 10.58 -1.81
N LYS A 166 -8.06 10.63 -2.54
CA LYS A 166 -8.53 11.78 -3.29
C LYS A 166 -8.74 13.00 -2.38
N THR A 167 -8.32 14.18 -2.82
CA THR A 167 -8.57 15.47 -2.16
C THR A 167 -8.93 16.52 -3.18
N ALA A 168 -9.49 17.64 -2.75
CA ALA A 168 -9.86 18.77 -3.62
C ALA A 168 -8.66 19.27 -4.43
N GLN A 169 -8.89 19.56 -5.68
CA GLN A 169 -7.93 19.98 -6.69
C GLN A 169 -8.40 21.24 -7.40
N ARG A 170 -7.48 21.97 -8.07
CA ARG A 170 -7.77 23.24 -8.75
C ARG A 170 -8.37 23.10 -10.15
N HIS A 171 -8.92 21.93 -10.47
CA HIS A 171 -9.62 21.69 -11.73
C HIS A 171 -10.94 20.96 -11.47
N ASP A 172 -11.89 21.14 -12.36
CA ASP A 172 -13.22 20.53 -12.23
C ASP A 172 -13.19 19.04 -12.60
N ILE A 173 -13.89 18.24 -11.83
CA ILE A 173 -14.17 16.83 -12.08
C ILE A 173 -15.64 16.60 -11.78
N SER A 174 -16.32 15.87 -12.64
CA SER A 174 -17.67 15.37 -12.37
C SER A 174 -17.81 14.02 -13.02
N GLU A 175 -18.09 13.01 -12.21
CA GLU A 175 -18.23 11.64 -12.72
C GLU A 175 -19.26 10.85 -11.93
N VAL A 176 -19.99 10.00 -12.63
CA VAL A 176 -20.84 8.95 -12.06
C VAL A 176 -20.40 7.63 -12.64
N GLN A 177 -20.30 6.61 -11.81
CA GLN A 177 -19.99 5.25 -12.23
C GLN A 177 -21.04 4.29 -11.69
N LEU A 178 -21.59 3.46 -12.57
CA LEU A 178 -22.47 2.36 -12.22
C LEU A 178 -21.85 1.05 -12.68
N GLY A 179 -21.84 0.06 -11.78
CA GLY A 179 -21.27 -1.25 -12.04
C GLY A 179 -22.23 -2.39 -11.73
N ALA A 180 -22.13 -3.46 -12.50
CA ALA A 180 -22.83 -4.71 -12.25
C ALA A 180 -21.97 -5.90 -12.68
N GLY A 181 -22.09 -7.03 -11.97
CA GLY A 181 -21.26 -8.19 -12.27
C GLY A 181 -21.83 -9.51 -11.73
N THR A 182 -20.99 -10.53 -11.81
CA THR A 182 -21.29 -11.86 -11.28
C THR A 182 -21.62 -11.80 -9.78
N ARG A 183 -22.33 -12.81 -9.28
CA ARG A 183 -22.71 -12.93 -7.86
C ARG A 183 -23.52 -11.72 -7.33
N ARG A 184 -24.34 -11.12 -8.20
CA ARG A 184 -25.17 -9.95 -7.86
C ARG A 184 -24.35 -8.72 -7.46
N TYR A 185 -23.09 -8.62 -7.88
CA TYR A 185 -22.30 -7.42 -7.67
C TYR A 185 -22.99 -6.20 -8.27
N ARG A 186 -23.05 -5.13 -7.51
CA ARG A 186 -23.57 -3.82 -7.91
C ARG A 186 -22.74 -2.74 -7.26
N GLN A 187 -22.43 -1.72 -8.03
CA GLN A 187 -21.69 -0.53 -7.59
C GLN A 187 -22.42 0.74 -8.05
N ALA A 188 -22.42 1.75 -7.20
CA ALA A 188 -22.78 3.12 -7.55
C ALA A 188 -21.74 4.05 -6.92
N ALA A 189 -21.06 4.83 -7.75
CA ALA A 189 -20.05 5.77 -7.32
C ALA A 189 -20.27 7.14 -7.96
N PHE A 190 -19.88 8.18 -7.23
CA PHE A 190 -20.00 9.57 -7.63
C PHE A 190 -18.72 10.32 -7.23
N GLY A 191 -18.20 11.17 -8.12
CA GLY A 191 -17.07 12.05 -7.88
C GLY A 191 -17.39 13.46 -8.37
N LEU A 192 -17.18 14.45 -7.52
CA LEU A 192 -17.33 15.85 -7.84
C LEU A 192 -16.16 16.65 -7.27
N ASN A 193 -15.52 17.48 -8.11
CA ASN A 193 -14.58 18.50 -7.68
C ASN A 193 -14.95 19.82 -8.39
N ARG A 194 -15.24 20.85 -7.62
CA ARG A 194 -15.71 22.12 -8.17
C ARG A 194 -15.13 23.32 -7.40
N ARG A 195 -14.81 24.37 -8.12
CA ARG A 195 -14.60 25.68 -7.51
C ARG A 195 -15.95 26.23 -7.03
N ILE A 196 -16.03 26.63 -5.76
CA ILE A 196 -17.23 27.13 -5.11
C ILE A 196 -17.15 28.63 -4.80
N ALA A 197 -15.94 29.20 -4.77
CA ALA A 197 -15.70 30.64 -4.61
C ALA A 197 -14.37 31.02 -5.22
N GLY A 198 -14.19 32.33 -5.52
CA GLY A 198 -13.02 32.88 -6.19
C GLY A 198 -13.17 32.93 -7.71
N ASP A 199 -12.16 33.44 -8.39
CA ASP A 199 -12.15 33.68 -9.85
C ASP A 199 -11.20 32.75 -10.62
N GLY A 200 -10.47 31.89 -9.92
CA GLY A 200 -9.46 30.99 -10.48
C GLY A 200 -8.06 31.61 -10.58
N SER A 201 -7.86 32.76 -9.97
CA SER A 201 -6.54 33.41 -9.96
C SER A 201 -5.53 32.78 -9.02
N GLY A 202 -5.97 31.83 -8.19
CA GLY A 202 -5.18 31.23 -7.12
C GLY A 202 -5.09 32.10 -5.87
N GLN A 203 -5.97 33.09 -5.76
CA GLN A 203 -6.12 33.96 -4.57
C GLN A 203 -7.58 33.96 -4.12
N ASN A 204 -7.83 33.49 -2.89
CA ASN A 204 -9.18 33.33 -2.35
C ASN A 204 -10.07 32.38 -3.18
N ASP A 205 -9.46 31.42 -3.84
CA ASP A 205 -10.17 30.35 -4.52
C ASP A 205 -10.47 29.20 -3.57
N HIS A 206 -11.70 28.70 -3.61
CA HIS A 206 -12.12 27.57 -2.78
C HIS A 206 -12.67 26.46 -3.66
N TYR A 207 -12.18 25.24 -3.44
CA TYR A 207 -12.59 24.04 -4.17
C TYR A 207 -13.11 23.01 -3.20
N VAL A 208 -14.28 22.45 -3.49
CA VAL A 208 -14.83 21.33 -2.74
C VAL A 208 -14.70 20.05 -3.58
N ARG A 209 -14.33 18.96 -2.94
CA ARG A 209 -14.38 17.61 -3.51
C ARG A 209 -15.25 16.72 -2.67
N ILE A 210 -16.05 15.90 -3.34
CA ILE A 210 -16.88 14.84 -2.75
C ILE A 210 -16.76 13.62 -3.64
N ASP A 211 -16.25 12.52 -3.07
CA ASP A 211 -16.27 11.21 -3.71
C ASP A 211 -17.05 10.25 -2.83
N THR A 212 -17.98 9.51 -3.40
CA THR A 212 -18.73 8.47 -2.71
C THR A 212 -18.72 7.18 -3.52
N ASN A 213 -18.70 6.06 -2.83
CA ASN A 213 -18.88 4.76 -3.43
C ASN A 213 -19.71 3.88 -2.52
N HIS A 214 -20.63 3.13 -3.11
CA HIS A 214 -21.35 2.06 -2.45
C HIS A 214 -21.34 0.84 -3.35
N GLU A 215 -20.89 -0.27 -2.80
CA GLU A 215 -20.96 -1.56 -3.47
C GLU A 215 -21.56 -2.64 -2.58
N ARG A 216 -22.18 -3.61 -3.22
CA ARG A 216 -22.69 -4.80 -2.57
C ARG A 216 -22.67 -5.99 -3.51
N GLY A 217 -22.55 -7.18 -2.95
CA GLY A 217 -22.60 -8.42 -3.72
C GLY A 217 -22.49 -9.66 -2.85
N GLY A 218 -22.71 -10.81 -3.47
CA GLY A 218 -22.25 -12.08 -2.93
C GLY A 218 -20.76 -12.21 -3.18
N GLN A 219 -20.03 -12.71 -2.20
CA GLN A 219 -18.68 -13.20 -2.39
C GLN A 219 -18.73 -14.57 -3.09
N TRP A 220 -17.59 -15.19 -3.35
CA TRP A 220 -17.57 -16.45 -4.09
C TRP A 220 -17.83 -17.71 -3.23
N ALA A 221 -17.64 -17.62 -1.91
CA ALA A 221 -17.95 -18.71 -0.99
C ALA A 221 -19.44 -18.76 -0.65
N ASP A 222 -19.95 -19.92 -0.31
CA ASP A 222 -21.37 -20.17 -0.02
C ASP A 222 -21.86 -19.25 1.11
N ASP A 223 -23.02 -18.61 0.88
CA ASP A 223 -23.70 -17.68 1.80
C ASP A 223 -22.89 -16.46 2.25
N ASN A 224 -21.70 -16.26 1.71
CA ASN A 224 -20.93 -15.05 1.95
C ASN A 224 -21.52 -13.89 1.10
N ARG A 225 -21.79 -12.77 1.77
CA ARG A 225 -22.33 -11.54 1.14
C ARG A 225 -21.85 -10.33 1.91
N GLY A 226 -21.54 -9.27 1.19
CA GLY A 226 -21.04 -8.06 1.81
C GLY A 226 -21.53 -6.78 1.15
N HIS A 227 -21.28 -5.69 1.82
CA HIS A 227 -21.40 -4.35 1.27
C HIS A 227 -20.35 -3.43 1.88
N SER A 228 -19.91 -2.48 1.08
CA SER A 228 -19.04 -1.39 1.53
C SER A 228 -19.62 -0.03 1.13
N SER A 229 -19.30 0.99 1.90
CA SER A 229 -19.63 2.38 1.63
C SER A 229 -18.46 3.26 1.99
N GLN A 230 -18.14 4.17 1.10
CA GLN A 230 -17.02 5.10 1.29
C GLN A 230 -17.48 6.52 0.94
N ILE A 231 -17.05 7.49 1.74
CA ILE A 231 -17.24 8.92 1.51
C ILE A 231 -15.89 9.59 1.79
N VAL A 232 -15.42 10.34 0.80
CA VAL A 232 -14.25 11.22 0.95
C VAL A 232 -14.69 12.63 0.57
N THR A 233 -14.47 13.58 1.44
CA THR A 233 -14.78 14.99 1.16
C THR A 233 -13.65 15.87 1.60
N SER A 234 -13.42 16.96 0.89
CA SER A 234 -12.40 17.95 1.26
C SER A 234 -12.71 19.33 0.72
N LEU A 235 -12.19 20.33 1.43
CA LEU A 235 -12.22 21.72 1.05
C LEU A 235 -10.78 22.21 0.91
N LEU A 236 -10.37 22.60 -0.28
CA LEU A 236 -9.11 23.30 -0.55
C LEU A 236 -9.41 24.79 -0.62
N SER A 237 -8.67 25.58 0.13
CA SER A 237 -8.75 27.05 0.17
C SER A 237 -7.40 27.67 -0.16
N ASP A 238 -7.33 28.42 -1.25
CA ASP A 238 -6.19 29.27 -1.60
C ASP A 238 -6.41 30.63 -0.91
N LEU A 239 -5.71 30.91 0.18
CA LEU A 239 -5.95 32.08 1.03
C LEU A 239 -5.05 33.26 0.69
N GLY A 240 -4.31 33.20 -0.43
CA GLY A 240 -3.38 34.21 -0.86
C GLY A 240 -2.04 34.18 -0.09
N GLY A 241 -1.08 35.00 -0.50
CA GLY A 241 0.24 35.06 0.15
C GLY A 241 1.02 33.76 0.15
N GLY A 242 0.73 32.86 -0.79
CA GLY A 242 1.35 31.52 -0.85
C GLY A 242 0.83 30.53 0.21
N PHE A 243 -0.27 30.86 0.90
CA PHE A 243 -0.87 30.01 1.92
C PHE A 243 -2.10 29.28 1.38
N THR A 244 -2.09 27.96 1.47
CA THR A 244 -3.23 27.09 1.15
C THR A 244 -3.59 26.22 2.34
N HIS A 245 -4.87 25.93 2.50
CA HIS A 245 -5.38 25.03 3.53
C HIS A 245 -6.31 24.00 2.93
N THR A 246 -6.11 22.73 3.27
CA THR A 246 -7.02 21.65 2.90
C THR A 246 -7.56 20.98 4.16
N LEU A 247 -8.88 21.03 4.33
CA LEU A 247 -9.59 20.22 5.33
C LEU A 247 -10.18 18.99 4.63
N ALA A 248 -9.85 17.79 5.08
CA ALA A 248 -10.32 16.54 4.49
C ALA A 248 -10.94 15.63 5.54
N TYR A 249 -12.07 15.02 5.21
CA TYR A 249 -12.74 14.01 6.01
C TYR A 249 -13.02 12.77 5.17
N GLU A 250 -12.80 11.60 5.77
CA GLU A 250 -13.04 10.29 5.15
C GLU A 250 -13.85 9.41 6.10
N TYR A 251 -14.82 8.71 5.54
CA TYR A 251 -15.60 7.69 6.21
C TYR A 251 -15.62 6.42 5.35
N GLN A 252 -15.36 5.29 5.98
CA GLN A 252 -15.41 3.98 5.34
C GLN A 252 -16.16 3.03 6.27
N HIS A 253 -17.06 2.26 5.69
CA HIS A 253 -17.80 1.22 6.38
C HIS A 253 -17.88 -0.01 5.49
N GLU A 254 -17.51 -1.14 6.05
CA GLU A 254 -17.61 -2.46 5.43
C GLU A 254 -18.35 -3.40 6.36
N ARG A 255 -19.14 -4.29 5.79
CA ARG A 255 -19.81 -5.35 6.51
C ARG A 255 -19.95 -6.58 5.63
N ASP A 256 -19.37 -7.70 6.11
CA ASP A 256 -19.47 -9.00 5.49
C ASP A 256 -20.16 -9.98 6.42
N TYR A 257 -21.17 -10.63 5.89
CA TYR A 257 -21.90 -11.70 6.56
C TYR A 257 -21.30 -13.04 6.15
N ARG A 258 -21.05 -13.89 7.16
CA ARG A 258 -20.44 -15.20 6.99
C ARG A 258 -19.16 -15.14 6.15
N PRO A 259 -18.16 -14.31 6.57
CA PRO A 259 -16.95 -14.12 5.80
C PRO A 259 -16.21 -15.45 5.63
N TYR A 260 -15.56 -15.61 4.46
CA TYR A 260 -14.74 -16.76 4.14
C TYR A 260 -13.37 -16.66 4.82
N TRP A 261 -12.97 -17.69 5.59
CA TRP A 261 -11.69 -17.72 6.29
C TRP A 261 -10.68 -18.67 5.66
N GLY A 262 -11.13 -19.68 4.93
CA GLY A 262 -10.25 -20.66 4.29
C GLY A 262 -11.00 -21.90 3.84
N THR A 263 -10.29 -22.75 3.11
CA THR A 263 -10.74 -24.08 2.66
C THR A 263 -9.79 -25.12 3.21
N PRO A 264 -10.28 -26.20 3.87
CA PRO A 264 -9.42 -27.24 4.41
C PRO A 264 -8.70 -28.00 3.29
N VAL A 265 -7.43 -28.36 3.54
CA VAL A 265 -6.61 -29.12 2.60
C VAL A 265 -6.87 -30.61 2.72
N THR A 266 -6.73 -31.33 1.60
CA THR A 266 -6.85 -32.80 1.54
C THR A 266 -5.77 -33.43 2.37
N GLN A 267 -6.13 -34.41 3.22
CA GLN A 267 -5.22 -35.15 4.08
C GLN A 267 -4.69 -36.45 3.39
N PRO A 268 -3.45 -36.82 3.68
CA PRO A 268 -2.48 -36.18 4.56
C PRO A 268 -1.91 -34.90 3.93
N ALA A 269 -1.81 -33.83 4.71
CA ALA A 269 -1.25 -32.56 4.29
C ALA A 269 0.28 -32.58 4.36
N GLU A 270 0.90 -33.40 3.57
CA GLU A 270 2.35 -33.52 3.45
C GLU A 270 2.80 -33.13 2.03
N GLY A 271 3.92 -32.42 1.92
CA GLY A 271 4.46 -31.99 0.64
C GLY A 271 3.55 -31.03 -0.12
N ARG A 272 3.16 -31.39 -1.32
CA ARG A 272 2.28 -30.57 -2.17
C ARG A 272 0.83 -30.64 -1.69
N GLN A 273 0.32 -29.51 -1.25
CA GLN A 273 -1.09 -29.38 -0.85
C GLN A 273 -2.04 -29.38 -2.04
N SER A 274 -3.26 -29.82 -1.77
CA SER A 274 -4.40 -29.77 -2.67
C SER A 274 -5.70 -29.57 -1.87
N VAL A 275 -6.74 -29.16 -2.56
CA VAL A 275 -8.11 -29.03 -2.06
C VAL A 275 -9.02 -29.87 -2.94
N MET A 276 -9.99 -30.54 -2.37
CA MET A 276 -11.03 -31.22 -3.15
C MET A 276 -11.86 -30.17 -3.88
N GLU A 277 -11.96 -30.24 -5.22
CA GLU A 277 -12.65 -29.25 -6.05
C GLU A 277 -14.10 -28.98 -5.59
N ARG A 278 -14.80 -30.02 -5.11
CA ARG A 278 -16.18 -29.89 -4.58
C ARG A 278 -16.29 -28.99 -3.35
N LEU A 279 -15.17 -28.82 -2.60
CA LEU A 279 -15.13 -27.96 -1.40
C LEU A 279 -14.76 -26.52 -1.71
N ARG A 280 -14.45 -26.18 -2.96
CA ARG A 280 -13.96 -24.88 -3.38
C ARG A 280 -14.84 -23.72 -2.89
N HIS A 281 -16.16 -23.89 -2.95
CA HIS A 281 -17.12 -22.85 -2.58
C HIS A 281 -17.67 -22.99 -1.14
N LYS A 282 -17.33 -24.07 -0.44
CA LYS A 282 -17.83 -24.31 0.92
C LYS A 282 -17.34 -23.28 1.91
N ASN A 283 -18.23 -22.88 2.81
CA ASN A 283 -17.94 -21.92 3.87
C ASN A 283 -18.31 -22.52 5.22
N TYR A 284 -17.31 -22.88 5.99
CA TYR A 284 -17.48 -23.57 7.27
C TYR A 284 -17.61 -22.62 8.47
N ASN A 285 -17.73 -21.32 8.25
CA ASN A 285 -17.95 -20.34 9.30
C ASN A 285 -19.31 -20.54 9.98
N SER A 286 -19.51 -19.97 11.17
CA SER A 286 -20.81 -19.98 11.85
C SER A 286 -21.91 -19.36 10.96
N ALA A 287 -23.16 -19.79 11.15
CA ALA A 287 -24.30 -19.40 10.29
C ALA A 287 -24.50 -17.87 10.23
N ASP A 288 -24.21 -17.19 11.34
CA ASP A 288 -24.30 -15.73 11.50
C ASP A 288 -22.91 -15.05 11.67
N GLY A 289 -21.85 -15.69 11.19
CA GLY A 289 -20.51 -15.11 11.14
C GLY A 289 -20.55 -13.68 10.59
N LEU A 290 -19.71 -12.81 11.12
CA LEU A 290 -19.70 -11.40 10.76
C LEU A 290 -18.28 -10.83 10.79
N TYR A 291 -17.98 -10.03 9.79
CA TYR A 291 -16.89 -9.06 9.81
C TYR A 291 -17.46 -7.67 9.56
N MET A 292 -17.03 -6.68 10.34
CA MET A 292 -17.41 -5.29 10.15
C MET A 292 -16.23 -4.38 10.50
N GLN A 293 -15.98 -3.37 9.66
CA GLN A 293 -15.10 -2.27 10.01
C GLN A 293 -15.74 -0.92 9.72
N ARG A 294 -15.40 0.06 10.55
CA ARG A 294 -15.71 1.47 10.36
C ARG A 294 -14.45 2.28 10.61
N VAL A 295 -14.06 3.08 9.63
CA VAL A 295 -12.86 3.92 9.69
C VAL A 295 -13.24 5.35 9.42
N GLN A 296 -12.70 6.28 10.21
CA GLN A 296 -12.87 7.71 10.04
C GLN A 296 -11.52 8.42 10.11
N TRP A 297 -11.31 9.35 9.20
CA TRP A 297 -10.17 10.25 9.19
C TRP A 297 -10.61 11.70 9.14
N LEU A 298 -9.95 12.54 9.90
CA LEU A 298 -9.98 13.99 9.75
C LEU A 298 -8.54 14.47 9.57
N ARG A 299 -8.29 15.27 8.54
CA ARG A 299 -6.98 15.87 8.26
C ARG A 299 -7.14 17.35 7.99
N SER A 300 -6.30 18.15 8.63
CA SER A 300 -6.14 19.57 8.39
C SER A 300 -4.71 19.80 7.90
N MET A 301 -4.57 20.24 6.65
CA MET A 301 -3.28 20.37 5.97
C MET A 301 -3.11 21.83 5.57
N ALA A 302 -2.11 22.49 6.14
CA ALA A 302 -1.72 23.85 5.79
C ALA A 302 -0.39 23.80 5.05
N ASP A 303 -0.35 24.39 3.85
CA ASP A 303 0.85 24.54 3.05
C ASP A 303 1.14 26.03 2.87
N TRP A 304 2.31 26.47 3.29
CA TRP A 304 2.71 27.86 3.22
C TRP A 304 4.02 28.05 2.47
N LYS A 305 3.96 28.63 1.30
CA LYS A 305 5.13 29.06 0.54
C LYS A 305 5.57 30.44 1.05
N LEU A 306 6.47 30.46 2.04
CA LEU A 306 6.97 31.69 2.66
C LEU A 306 7.84 32.50 1.72
N SER A 307 8.57 31.81 0.82
CA SER A 307 9.39 32.41 -0.25
C SER A 307 9.61 31.38 -1.35
N ASP A 308 10.32 31.74 -2.42
CA ASP A 308 10.71 30.77 -3.44
C ASP A 308 11.70 29.71 -2.89
N ALA A 309 12.40 30.03 -1.81
CA ALA A 309 13.35 29.13 -1.18
C ALA A 309 12.76 28.31 -0.02
N LEU A 310 11.73 28.81 0.66
CA LEU A 310 11.24 28.18 1.89
C LEU A 310 9.74 27.93 1.84
N SER A 311 9.33 26.70 2.04
CA SER A 311 7.95 26.31 2.27
C SER A 311 7.80 25.52 3.57
N VAL A 312 6.65 25.64 4.22
CA VAL A 312 6.29 24.92 5.45
C VAL A 312 4.95 24.26 5.25
N LYS A 313 4.87 22.99 5.60
CA LYS A 313 3.65 22.21 5.60
C LYS A 313 3.35 21.73 7.02
N ASN A 314 2.11 21.90 7.47
CA ASN A 314 1.60 21.29 8.68
C ASN A 314 0.50 20.29 8.32
N THR A 315 0.49 19.13 8.97
CA THR A 315 -0.56 18.13 8.83
C THR A 315 -0.99 17.68 10.22
N PHE A 316 -2.11 18.23 10.70
CA PHE A 316 -2.81 17.70 11.86
C PHE A 316 -3.80 16.62 11.43
N TYR A 317 -3.88 15.51 12.19
CA TYR A 317 -4.76 14.40 11.84
C TYR A 317 -5.38 13.72 13.04
N GLY A 318 -6.59 13.21 12.84
CA GLY A 318 -7.31 12.34 13.75
C GLY A 318 -7.81 11.11 13.00
N TYR A 319 -7.67 9.96 13.65
CA TYR A 319 -8.11 8.65 13.16
C TYR A 319 -8.92 7.94 14.23
N ASP A 320 -10.07 7.38 13.85
CA ASP A 320 -10.90 6.53 14.70
C ASP A 320 -11.35 5.33 13.88
N ALA A 321 -11.05 4.13 14.36
CA ALA A 321 -11.49 2.90 13.72
C ALA A 321 -12.04 1.90 14.72
N VAL A 322 -13.09 1.22 14.29
CA VAL A 322 -13.67 0.07 14.98
C VAL A 322 -13.71 -1.09 14.01
N ARG A 323 -13.23 -2.24 14.46
CA ARG A 323 -13.38 -3.51 13.75
C ARG A 323 -14.02 -4.53 14.69
N ASP A 324 -15.14 -5.07 14.28
CA ASP A 324 -15.87 -6.12 14.98
C ASP A 324 -15.93 -7.37 14.14
N TYR A 325 -15.67 -8.54 14.71
CA TYR A 325 -15.96 -9.80 14.03
C TYR A 325 -16.30 -10.93 15.01
N ARG A 326 -17.02 -11.90 14.50
CA ARG A 326 -17.33 -13.17 15.12
C ARG A 326 -17.23 -14.27 14.07
N ASN A 327 -16.29 -15.17 14.27
CA ASN A 327 -15.93 -16.17 13.27
C ASN A 327 -15.43 -17.44 13.92
N VAL A 328 -15.58 -18.53 13.20
CA VAL A 328 -14.78 -19.75 13.40
C VAL A 328 -13.64 -19.67 12.37
N GLU A 329 -12.39 -19.74 12.81
CA GLU A 329 -11.25 -19.31 12.01
C GLU A 329 -10.37 -20.46 11.50
N GLU A 330 -10.49 -21.67 12.04
CA GLU A 330 -9.68 -22.82 11.65
C GLU A 330 -10.53 -23.98 11.21
N TYR A 331 -10.14 -24.61 10.09
CA TYR A 331 -10.80 -25.75 9.47
C TYR A 331 -9.76 -26.79 9.04
N ALA A 332 -9.96 -28.04 9.47
CA ALA A 332 -9.10 -29.16 9.11
C ALA A 332 -9.95 -30.36 8.68
N LEU A 333 -9.59 -31.01 7.58
CA LEU A 333 -10.13 -32.33 7.27
C LEU A 333 -9.53 -33.36 8.23
N ASP A 334 -10.34 -34.30 8.65
CA ASP A 334 -9.88 -35.50 9.38
C ASP A 334 -8.98 -36.37 8.49
N SER A 335 -8.27 -37.34 9.07
CA SER A 335 -7.33 -38.20 8.33
C SER A 335 -7.98 -39.04 7.22
N THR A 336 -9.31 -39.21 7.27
CA THR A 336 -10.08 -39.97 6.28
C THR A 336 -10.73 -39.06 5.22
N ASN A 337 -10.64 -37.75 5.38
CA ASN A 337 -11.28 -36.71 4.53
C ASN A 337 -12.82 -36.82 4.48
N THR A 338 -13.42 -37.27 5.56
CA THR A 338 -14.87 -37.44 5.68
C THR A 338 -15.53 -36.47 6.61
N GLN A 339 -14.76 -35.73 7.42
CA GLN A 339 -15.24 -34.69 8.31
C GLN A 339 -14.34 -33.43 8.26
N VAL A 340 -14.94 -32.29 8.46
CA VAL A 340 -14.23 -31.01 8.68
C VAL A 340 -14.37 -30.65 10.15
N ASN A 341 -13.23 -30.66 10.83
CA ASN A 341 -13.11 -30.18 12.19
C ASN A 341 -12.99 -28.65 12.17
N ARG A 342 -13.78 -27.98 12.99
CA ARG A 342 -13.87 -26.53 13.09
C ARG A 342 -13.45 -26.11 14.50
N THR A 343 -12.46 -25.24 14.60
CA THR A 343 -11.88 -24.76 15.88
C THR A 343 -11.64 -23.25 15.85
N SER A 344 -11.14 -22.69 16.94
CA SER A 344 -10.77 -21.26 17.04
C SER A 344 -11.95 -20.32 16.80
N ALA A 345 -13.08 -20.54 17.49
CA ALA A 345 -14.17 -19.58 17.47
C ALA A 345 -13.80 -18.33 18.27
N LEU A 346 -13.82 -17.17 17.63
CA LEU A 346 -13.37 -15.89 18.20
C LEU A 346 -14.38 -14.77 17.99
N LEU A 347 -14.84 -14.17 19.10
CA LEU A 347 -15.47 -12.86 19.14
C LEU A 347 -14.38 -11.82 19.40
N GLN A 348 -14.22 -10.84 18.50
CA GLN A 348 -13.17 -9.84 18.65
C GLN A 348 -13.65 -8.46 18.24
N ARG A 349 -13.25 -7.45 19.03
CA ARG A 349 -13.38 -6.05 18.68
C ARG A 349 -12.04 -5.35 18.89
N HIS A 350 -11.73 -4.40 18.00
CA HIS A 350 -10.63 -3.47 18.13
C HIS A 350 -11.16 -2.03 18.04
N ASP A 351 -10.93 -1.25 19.09
CA ASP A 351 -11.10 0.21 19.07
C ASP A 351 -9.72 0.85 18.92
N HIS A 352 -9.52 1.59 17.85
CA HIS A 352 -8.23 2.18 17.53
C HIS A 352 -8.38 3.68 17.27
N ARG A 353 -7.63 4.51 18.01
CA ARG A 353 -7.62 5.97 17.89
C ARG A 353 -6.21 6.49 17.78
N VAL A 354 -6.00 7.40 16.85
CA VAL A 354 -4.70 8.10 16.69
C VAL A 354 -4.95 9.58 16.50
N PHE A 355 -4.17 10.40 17.19
CA PHE A 355 -4.06 11.83 16.94
C PHE A 355 -2.59 12.15 16.71
N GLY A 356 -2.33 13.05 15.78
CA GLY A 356 -0.96 13.46 15.53
C GLY A 356 -0.87 14.78 14.79
N ASP A 357 0.34 15.31 14.82
CA ASP A 357 0.71 16.53 14.12
C ASP A 357 2.10 16.38 13.51
N ARG A 358 2.23 16.78 12.27
CA ARG A 358 3.49 16.78 11.55
C ARG A 358 3.75 18.13 10.91
N ILE A 359 4.94 18.65 11.16
CA ILE A 359 5.43 19.87 10.53
C ILE A 359 6.62 19.49 9.67
N ASP A 360 6.57 19.86 8.40
CA ASP A 360 7.62 19.68 7.40
C ASP A 360 8.05 21.08 6.91
N ALA A 361 9.33 21.39 6.88
CA ALA A 361 9.86 22.56 6.22
C ALA A 361 10.80 22.15 5.10
N THR A 362 10.61 22.71 3.91
CA THR A 362 11.47 22.47 2.75
C THR A 362 12.20 23.73 2.38
N LEU A 363 13.53 23.65 2.30
CA LEU A 363 14.42 24.74 1.94
C LEU A 363 15.17 24.42 0.66
N HIS A 364 14.98 25.23 -0.37
CA HIS A 364 15.78 25.21 -1.59
C HIS A 364 16.97 26.16 -1.42
N SER A 365 18.18 25.66 -1.54
CA SER A 365 19.40 26.43 -1.31
C SER A 365 20.49 26.05 -2.31
N THR A 366 21.60 26.78 -2.22
CA THR A 366 22.81 26.50 -3.00
C THR A 366 23.99 26.47 -2.04
N ILE A 367 24.78 25.41 -2.09
CA ILE A 367 26.00 25.24 -1.29
C ILE A 367 27.18 25.12 -2.26
N ALA A 368 28.16 25.98 -2.14
CA ALA A 368 29.34 26.04 -3.02
C ALA A 368 29.01 26.06 -4.53
N GLY A 369 27.90 26.74 -4.90
CA GLY A 369 27.42 26.84 -6.28
C GLY A 369 26.58 25.66 -6.76
N HIS A 370 26.38 24.63 -5.93
CA HIS A 370 25.57 23.45 -6.25
C HIS A 370 24.20 23.53 -5.59
N ARG A 371 23.15 23.14 -6.28
CA ARG A 371 21.78 23.02 -5.73
C ARG A 371 21.80 22.06 -4.52
N SER A 372 21.23 22.51 -3.41
CA SER A 372 21.08 21.73 -2.20
C SER A 372 19.71 21.97 -1.58
N ASP A 373 18.84 20.99 -1.69
CA ASP A 373 17.47 21.02 -1.16
C ASP A 373 17.42 20.27 0.17
N TRP A 374 16.73 20.82 1.13
CA TRP A 374 16.60 20.28 2.48
C TRP A 374 15.13 20.12 2.84
N SER A 375 14.81 19.02 3.51
CA SER A 375 13.54 18.85 4.21
C SER A 375 13.84 18.46 5.64
N PHE A 376 13.23 19.15 6.59
CA PHE A 376 13.34 18.83 8.01
C PHE A 376 11.98 18.96 8.68
N GLY A 377 11.76 18.15 9.72
CA GLY A 377 10.46 18.21 10.37
C GLY A 377 10.40 17.46 11.68
N VAL A 378 9.23 17.61 12.27
CA VAL A 378 8.83 17.01 13.55
C VAL A 378 7.52 16.27 13.35
N ASP A 379 7.42 15.08 13.93
CA ASP A 379 6.23 14.23 13.88
C ASP A 379 5.89 13.77 15.31
N VAL A 380 4.69 14.09 15.77
CA VAL A 380 4.18 13.71 17.09
C VAL A 380 2.90 12.92 16.91
N SER A 381 2.80 11.74 17.53
CA SER A 381 1.57 10.95 17.48
C SER A 381 1.24 10.26 18.82
N PHE A 382 -0.05 10.13 19.06
CA PHE A 382 -0.64 9.47 20.21
C PHE A 382 -1.60 8.40 19.71
N ASN A 383 -1.21 7.15 19.88
CA ASN A 383 -1.95 5.98 19.41
C ASN A 383 -2.50 5.22 20.62
N ARG A 384 -3.77 4.88 20.59
CA ARG A 384 -4.44 4.07 21.63
C ARG A 384 -5.28 3.00 20.96
N GLN A 385 -5.03 1.75 21.34
CA GLN A 385 -5.84 0.61 20.93
C GLN A 385 -6.37 -0.14 22.14
N THR A 386 -7.64 -0.55 22.07
CA THR A 386 -8.27 -1.46 23.03
C THR A 386 -8.76 -2.69 22.26
N THR A 387 -8.50 -3.88 22.80
CA THR A 387 -8.93 -5.15 22.22
C THR A 387 -9.85 -5.90 23.18
N TYR A 388 -10.80 -6.67 22.60
CA TYR A 388 -11.90 -7.33 23.30
C TYR A 388 -12.02 -8.80 22.85
N PRO A 389 -10.96 -9.62 22.97
CA PRO A 389 -11.03 -11.01 22.53
C PRO A 389 -11.85 -11.86 23.51
N THR A 390 -12.75 -12.68 22.95
CA THR A 390 -13.45 -13.75 23.67
C THR A 390 -13.42 -14.98 22.78
N TYR A 391 -12.88 -16.06 23.32
CA TYR A 391 -12.78 -17.34 22.63
C TYR A 391 -13.88 -18.28 23.13
N ALA A 392 -14.28 -19.24 22.30
CA ALA A 392 -15.02 -20.42 22.79
C ALA A 392 -14.17 -21.17 23.83
N SER A 393 -14.79 -22.08 24.57
CA SER A 393 -14.06 -22.95 25.49
C SER A 393 -12.83 -23.56 24.81
N ASP A 394 -11.71 -23.65 25.52
CA ASP A 394 -10.40 -24.05 24.97
C ASP A 394 -10.45 -25.42 24.27
N ASP A 395 -11.38 -26.28 24.63
CA ASP A 395 -11.62 -27.60 24.07
C ASP A 395 -12.78 -27.63 23.04
N TRP A 396 -13.34 -26.47 22.67
CA TRP A 396 -14.41 -26.44 21.69
C TRP A 396 -13.93 -26.89 20.30
N GLU A 397 -14.56 -27.92 19.80
CA GLU A 397 -14.42 -28.43 18.46
C GLU A 397 -15.79 -28.86 17.92
N SER A 398 -16.04 -28.63 16.66
CA SER A 398 -17.24 -29.05 15.95
C SER A 398 -16.86 -29.74 14.66
N ALA A 399 -17.31 -30.98 14.48
CA ALA A 399 -17.07 -31.75 13.25
C ALA A 399 -18.34 -31.75 12.39
N VAL A 400 -18.18 -31.46 11.09
CA VAL A 400 -19.27 -31.43 10.11
C VAL A 400 -18.95 -32.25 8.86
N ASP A 401 -19.98 -32.75 8.17
CA ASP A 401 -19.82 -33.35 6.85
C ASP A 401 -19.27 -32.31 5.86
N PRO A 402 -18.26 -32.63 5.04
CA PRO A 402 -17.65 -31.65 4.14
C PRO A 402 -18.58 -31.04 3.09
N ASP A 403 -19.57 -31.79 2.64
CA ASP A 403 -20.45 -31.41 1.54
C ASP A 403 -21.84 -30.97 2.01
N HIS A 404 -22.38 -31.59 3.07
CA HIS A 404 -23.74 -31.40 3.55
C HIS A 404 -23.73 -31.08 5.03
N PHE A 405 -23.73 -29.80 5.38
CA PHE A 405 -23.65 -29.37 6.76
C PHE A 405 -24.50 -28.13 7.06
N ILE A 406 -24.87 -27.99 8.33
CA ILE A 406 -25.41 -26.77 8.92
C ILE A 406 -24.48 -26.39 10.06
N THR A 407 -24.10 -25.14 10.13
CA THR A 407 -23.29 -24.62 11.21
C THR A 407 -24.14 -23.90 12.25
N GLU A 408 -23.69 -23.92 13.47
CA GLU A 408 -24.34 -23.29 14.61
C GLU A 408 -24.35 -21.75 14.47
N TYR A 409 -25.27 -21.08 15.17
CA TYR A 409 -25.13 -19.66 15.42
C TYR A 409 -23.96 -19.40 16.37
N PHE A 410 -23.24 -18.32 16.15
CA PHE A 410 -22.00 -18.03 16.87
C PHE A 410 -22.18 -17.94 18.37
N TYR A 411 -23.27 -17.32 18.84
CA TYR A 411 -23.53 -17.17 20.28
C TYR A 411 -24.12 -18.41 20.96
N ASP A 412 -24.44 -19.44 20.20
CA ASP A 412 -24.81 -20.78 20.71
C ASP A 412 -23.58 -21.64 21.05
N LEU A 413 -22.37 -21.16 20.70
CA LEU A 413 -21.12 -21.86 20.98
C LEU A 413 -20.76 -21.81 22.48
N PRO A 414 -20.25 -22.90 23.05
CA PRO A 414 -19.88 -22.95 24.46
C PRO A 414 -18.88 -21.85 24.85
N GLY A 415 -19.17 -21.13 25.94
CA GLY A 415 -18.32 -20.04 26.42
C GLY A 415 -18.44 -18.70 25.69
N MET A 416 -19.25 -18.64 24.60
CA MET A 416 -19.48 -17.38 23.92
C MET A 416 -20.46 -16.48 24.66
N VAL A 417 -20.15 -15.18 24.65
CA VAL A 417 -21.00 -14.13 25.21
C VAL A 417 -21.33 -13.09 24.14
N SER A 418 -22.49 -12.46 24.25
CA SER A 418 -22.95 -11.46 23.26
C SER A 418 -22.38 -10.06 23.47
N THR A 419 -21.55 -9.86 24.50
CA THR A 419 -21.00 -8.57 24.89
C THR A 419 -19.48 -8.54 24.72
N TYR A 420 -18.97 -7.39 24.26
CA TYR A 420 -17.53 -7.17 24.16
C TYR A 420 -16.96 -6.73 25.53
N VAL A 421 -16.07 -7.55 26.10
CA VAL A 421 -15.36 -7.25 27.36
C VAL A 421 -13.95 -6.76 27.01
N PRO A 422 -13.55 -5.54 27.42
CA PRO A 422 -12.21 -5.04 27.14
C PRO A 422 -11.16 -5.84 27.92
N LYS A 423 -10.20 -6.44 27.22
CA LYS A 423 -9.14 -7.26 27.83
C LYS A 423 -7.78 -6.54 27.86
N ASN A 424 -7.41 -5.83 26.80
CA ASN A 424 -6.09 -5.21 26.70
C ASN A 424 -6.16 -3.79 26.13
N ARG A 425 -5.27 -2.93 26.62
CA ARG A 425 -5.07 -1.58 26.08
C ARG A 425 -3.60 -1.32 25.81
N HIS A 426 -3.31 -0.83 24.60
CA HIS A 426 -2.02 -0.34 24.21
C HIS A 426 -2.06 1.17 24.01
N ARG A 427 -1.00 1.86 24.41
CA ARG A 427 -0.74 3.26 24.09
C ARG A 427 0.67 3.36 23.52
N VAL A 428 0.77 3.95 22.34
CA VAL A 428 2.07 4.20 21.68
C VAL A 428 2.16 5.69 21.42
N ASN A 429 3.07 6.36 22.11
CA ASN A 429 3.34 7.78 21.90
C ASN A 429 4.67 7.92 21.20
N ASN A 430 4.69 8.66 20.11
CA ASN A 430 5.88 8.89 19.29
C ASN A 430 6.21 10.37 19.20
N LEU A 431 7.50 10.69 19.28
CA LEU A 431 8.09 11.97 18.93
C LEU A 431 9.29 11.70 18.04
N ALA A 432 9.29 12.27 16.85
CA ALA A 432 10.36 12.08 15.89
C ALA A 432 10.85 13.40 15.30
N PHE A 433 12.14 13.44 15.02
CA PHE A 433 12.80 14.49 14.25
C PHE A 433 13.43 13.86 13.02
N TYR A 434 13.32 14.50 11.87
CA TYR A 434 13.92 14.01 10.65
C TYR A 434 14.52 15.15 9.82
N LEU A 435 15.51 14.76 9.04
CA LEU A 435 16.23 15.61 8.11
C LEU A 435 16.47 14.82 6.83
N GLU A 436 16.21 15.42 5.70
CA GLU A 436 16.54 14.89 4.38
C GLU A 436 17.25 15.99 3.58
N ASN A 437 18.26 15.61 2.81
CA ASN A 437 18.97 16.51 1.90
C ASN A 437 19.18 15.85 0.56
N ARG A 438 19.00 16.63 -0.51
CA ARG A 438 19.48 16.33 -1.86
C ARG A 438 20.46 17.42 -2.26
N THR A 439 21.70 17.04 -2.61
CA THR A 439 22.71 17.96 -3.13
C THR A 439 23.23 17.45 -4.48
N ASP A 440 23.24 18.34 -5.46
CA ASP A 440 23.84 18.05 -6.76
C ASP A 440 25.36 18.23 -6.63
N LEU A 441 26.13 17.13 -6.53
CA LEU A 441 27.59 17.15 -6.43
C LEU A 441 28.24 17.59 -7.74
N THR A 442 27.63 17.24 -8.85
CA THR A 442 27.90 17.70 -10.21
C THR A 442 26.58 17.85 -10.96
N PRO A 443 26.54 18.40 -12.17
CA PRO A 443 25.30 18.43 -12.96
C PRO A 443 24.66 17.04 -13.21
N THR A 444 25.45 15.98 -13.12
CA THR A 444 25.01 14.60 -13.38
C THR A 444 25.02 13.69 -12.16
N LEU A 445 25.72 14.06 -11.07
CA LEU A 445 25.83 13.24 -9.88
C LEU A 445 25.14 13.94 -8.69
N LYS A 446 24.18 13.24 -8.09
CA LYS A 446 23.34 13.72 -6.99
C LYS A 446 23.53 12.84 -5.77
N LEU A 447 23.65 13.47 -4.60
CA LEU A 447 23.68 12.82 -3.30
C LEU A 447 22.34 13.04 -2.60
N LEU A 448 21.74 11.97 -2.12
CA LEU A 448 20.54 12.01 -1.27
C LEU A 448 20.85 11.39 0.08
N THR A 449 20.59 12.12 1.16
CA THR A 449 20.78 11.65 2.53
C THR A 449 19.52 11.85 3.34
N GLY A 450 19.25 10.98 4.29
CA GLY A 450 18.13 11.09 5.20
C GLY A 450 18.48 10.53 6.57
N LEU A 451 17.99 11.16 7.62
CA LEU A 451 18.16 10.75 9.01
C LEU A 451 16.85 11.00 9.78
N ARG A 452 16.48 10.04 10.63
CA ARG A 452 15.35 10.17 11.56
C ARG A 452 15.75 9.61 12.92
N HIS A 453 15.43 10.35 13.97
CA HIS A 453 15.52 9.90 15.35
C HIS A 453 14.15 9.94 16.00
N GLU A 454 13.77 8.86 16.69
CA GLU A 454 12.48 8.75 17.32
C GLU A 454 12.60 8.42 18.81
N ARG A 455 11.64 8.90 19.56
CA ARG A 455 11.35 8.44 20.92
C ARG A 455 9.96 7.83 20.96
N ILE A 456 9.89 6.50 21.10
CA ILE A 456 8.67 5.73 21.12
C ILE A 456 8.43 5.25 22.55
N LYS A 457 7.28 5.57 23.14
CA LYS A 457 6.86 5.09 24.43
C LYS A 457 5.67 4.15 24.26
N LEU A 458 5.85 2.89 24.61
CA LEU A 458 4.83 1.86 24.63
C LEU A 458 4.36 1.60 26.06
N HIS A 459 3.06 1.57 26.27
CA HIS A 459 2.43 1.18 27.52
C HIS A 459 1.30 0.19 27.23
N PHE A 460 1.43 -1.01 27.77
CA PHE A 460 0.40 -2.05 27.81
C PHE A 460 -0.27 -2.05 29.18
N SER A 461 -1.58 -2.20 29.22
CA SER A 461 -2.31 -2.46 30.46
C SER A 461 -3.42 -3.49 30.24
N SER A 462 -3.48 -4.51 31.10
CA SER A 462 -4.63 -5.41 31.19
C SER A 462 -5.86 -4.66 31.72
N LEU A 463 -7.00 -4.93 31.11
CA LEU A 463 -8.31 -4.39 31.52
C LEU A 463 -9.25 -5.51 31.95
N ASP A 464 -8.81 -6.77 31.85
CA ASP A 464 -9.63 -7.92 32.21
C ASP A 464 -10.06 -7.83 33.68
N PRO A 465 -11.37 -7.72 33.98
CA PRO A 465 -11.86 -7.63 35.37
C PRO A 465 -11.62 -8.93 36.17
N GLU A 466 -11.50 -10.07 35.47
CA GLU A 466 -11.32 -11.39 36.06
C GLU A 466 -9.84 -11.73 36.36
N GLU A 467 -8.90 -10.91 35.89
CA GLU A 467 -7.48 -11.10 36.20
C GLU A 467 -7.16 -10.75 37.65
N GLU A 468 -6.69 -11.71 38.42
CA GLU A 468 -6.26 -11.50 39.81
C GLU A 468 -5.07 -10.55 39.88
N VAL A 469 -4.11 -10.69 38.96
CA VAL A 469 -2.91 -9.84 38.88
C VAL A 469 -2.96 -9.00 37.63
N LYS A 470 -3.17 -7.69 37.76
CA LYS A 470 -3.20 -6.77 36.65
C LYS A 470 -1.81 -6.66 35.98
N ARG A 471 -1.75 -6.99 34.71
CA ARG A 471 -0.53 -6.83 33.90
C ARG A 471 -0.38 -5.39 33.44
N ASP A 472 0.74 -4.76 33.77
CA ASP A 472 1.16 -3.43 33.31
C ASP A 472 2.59 -3.51 32.80
N GLY A 473 2.82 -3.11 31.56
CA GLY A 473 4.11 -3.19 30.91
C GLY A 473 4.46 -1.90 30.18
N ARG A 474 5.69 -1.43 30.35
CA ARG A 474 6.16 -0.20 29.69
C ARG A 474 7.51 -0.43 29.03
N ARG A 475 7.67 0.16 27.83
CA ARG A 475 8.96 0.20 27.12
C ARG A 475 9.15 1.56 26.47
N SER A 476 10.40 1.93 26.34
CA SER A 476 10.81 3.10 25.56
C SER A 476 11.90 2.69 24.58
N TYR A 477 11.73 3.09 23.32
CA TYR A 477 12.68 2.81 22.26
C TYR A 477 13.16 4.13 21.67
N HIS A 478 14.42 4.17 21.23
CA HIS A 478 15.08 5.35 20.68
C HIS A 478 15.81 5.01 19.37
N PRO A 479 15.08 4.55 18.33
CA PRO A 479 15.73 4.19 17.08
C PRO A 479 16.23 5.43 16.33
N THR A 480 17.42 5.27 15.72
CA THR A 480 17.93 6.19 14.71
C THR A 480 18.08 5.42 13.42
N THR A 481 17.43 5.91 12.36
CA THR A 481 17.43 5.28 11.04
C THR A 481 17.79 6.30 9.99
N GLY A 482 18.35 5.85 8.88
CA GLY A 482 18.76 6.77 7.82
C GLY A 482 18.98 6.09 6.48
N ARG A 483 19.24 6.92 5.49
CA ARG A 483 19.69 6.49 4.17
C ARG A 483 20.79 7.39 3.64
N ILE A 484 21.59 6.83 2.75
CA ILE A 484 22.47 7.54 1.85
C ILE A 484 22.33 6.92 0.46
N GLY A 485 22.12 7.75 -0.56
CA GLY A 485 21.94 7.34 -1.94
C GLY A 485 22.72 8.25 -2.88
N LEU A 486 23.29 7.65 -3.91
CA LEU A 486 23.92 8.34 -5.03
C LEU A 486 23.13 8.04 -6.29
N ALA A 487 22.80 9.06 -7.05
CA ALA A 487 22.19 8.95 -8.39
C ALA A 487 23.09 9.61 -9.41
N TRP A 488 23.44 8.86 -10.45
CA TRP A 488 24.29 9.34 -11.53
C TRP A 488 23.58 9.25 -12.87
N ASP A 489 23.28 10.39 -13.46
CA ASP A 489 22.78 10.49 -14.83
C ASP A 489 23.94 10.27 -15.80
N ILE A 490 24.11 9.02 -16.29
CA ILE A 490 25.12 8.65 -17.29
C ILE A 490 24.79 9.34 -18.61
N SER A 491 23.51 9.48 -18.92
CA SER A 491 22.96 10.21 -20.07
C SER A 491 21.57 10.75 -19.72
N PRO A 492 20.98 11.63 -20.55
CA PRO A 492 19.60 12.07 -20.38
C PRO A 492 18.59 10.91 -20.34
N GLN A 493 18.92 9.75 -20.91
CA GLN A 493 18.07 8.57 -21.00
C GLN A 493 18.39 7.50 -19.96
N ALA A 494 19.55 7.57 -19.27
CA ALA A 494 20.03 6.52 -18.38
C ALA A 494 20.54 7.09 -17.05
N MET A 495 19.98 6.61 -15.94
CA MET A 495 20.44 6.89 -14.59
C MET A 495 20.77 5.58 -13.90
N VAL A 496 21.89 5.54 -13.17
CA VAL A 496 22.25 4.47 -12.24
C VAL A 496 22.26 5.03 -10.81
N TYR A 497 21.98 4.17 -9.84
CA TYR A 497 22.03 4.57 -8.45
C TYR A 497 22.56 3.48 -7.55
N ALA A 498 23.07 3.90 -6.39
CA ALA A 498 23.39 3.06 -5.26
C ALA A 498 22.77 3.66 -4.00
N GLN A 499 22.21 2.83 -3.13
CA GLN A 499 21.64 3.29 -1.87
C GLN A 499 21.99 2.32 -0.74
N TYR A 500 22.28 2.88 0.43
CA TYR A 500 22.29 2.17 1.71
C TYR A 500 21.21 2.77 2.61
N ALA A 501 20.35 1.91 3.17
CA ALA A 501 19.25 2.33 4.03
C ALA A 501 19.13 1.42 5.26
N THR A 502 18.64 2.00 6.37
CA THR A 502 18.40 1.30 7.63
C THR A 502 16.95 1.44 8.07
N ALA A 503 16.46 0.44 8.81
CA ALA A 503 15.16 0.46 9.44
C ALA A 503 15.22 -0.08 10.87
N ALA A 504 14.20 0.27 11.64
CA ALA A 504 13.90 -0.35 12.92
C ALA A 504 12.42 -0.76 12.89
N ASP A 505 12.09 -1.98 13.30
CA ASP A 505 10.70 -2.41 13.39
C ASP A 505 10.45 -3.22 14.68
N PRO A 506 9.19 -3.45 15.07
CA PRO A 506 8.88 -4.25 16.24
C PRO A 506 9.46 -5.67 16.11
N ALA A 507 10.02 -6.18 17.21
CA ALA A 507 10.63 -7.51 17.24
C ALA A 507 9.62 -8.64 16.99
N ALA A 508 8.37 -8.41 17.33
CA ALA A 508 7.24 -9.29 17.05
C ALA A 508 5.95 -8.49 16.94
N GLY A 509 5.21 -8.65 15.85
CA GLY A 509 3.94 -7.96 15.59
C GLY A 509 4.08 -6.42 15.50
N ASN A 510 2.98 -5.72 15.65
CA ASN A 510 2.92 -4.26 15.68
C ASN A 510 2.98 -3.75 17.12
N LEU A 511 3.50 -2.53 17.35
CA LEU A 511 3.61 -1.94 18.69
C LEU A 511 2.25 -1.80 19.41
N ALA A 512 1.20 -1.49 18.67
CA ALA A 512 -0.15 -1.33 19.23
C ALA A 512 -0.89 -2.66 19.47
N SER A 513 -0.28 -3.81 19.14
CA SER A 513 -0.87 -5.15 19.35
C SER A 513 0.10 -6.15 19.99
N THR A 514 1.23 -5.69 20.52
CA THR A 514 2.28 -6.53 21.14
C THR A 514 1.76 -7.21 22.41
N TYR A 515 1.94 -8.51 22.56
CA TYR A 515 1.58 -9.23 23.78
C TYR A 515 2.43 -8.82 24.99
N TYR A 516 1.88 -8.91 26.19
CA TYR A 516 2.58 -8.53 27.42
C TYR A 516 3.91 -9.27 27.60
N SER A 517 3.94 -10.57 27.36
CA SER A 517 5.19 -11.36 27.41
C SER A 517 6.27 -10.86 26.45
N GLN A 518 5.87 -10.42 25.25
CA GLN A 518 6.77 -9.84 24.26
C GLN A 518 7.29 -8.47 24.71
N ILE A 519 6.46 -7.65 25.37
CA ILE A 519 6.89 -6.37 25.94
C ILE A 519 7.96 -6.58 27.01
N LEU A 520 7.82 -7.61 27.83
CA LEU A 520 8.83 -7.94 28.86
C LEU A 520 10.12 -8.48 28.24
N ALA A 521 10.02 -9.33 27.23
CA ALA A 521 11.16 -9.96 26.56
C ALA A 521 11.93 -9.01 25.63
N ASN A 522 11.25 -8.02 25.00
CA ASN A 522 11.83 -7.20 23.95
C ASN A 522 12.28 -5.84 24.48
N ASP A 523 13.56 -5.72 24.82
CA ASP A 523 14.21 -4.49 25.28
C ASP A 523 14.59 -3.52 24.14
N ARG A 524 14.57 -3.99 22.90
CA ARG A 524 14.96 -3.24 21.68
C ARG A 524 14.09 -3.61 20.49
N LEU A 525 14.11 -2.74 19.48
CA LEU A 525 13.52 -3.02 18.17
C LEU A 525 14.46 -3.91 17.34
N THR A 526 13.94 -4.59 16.34
CA THR A 526 14.76 -5.22 15.31
C THR A 526 15.46 -4.15 14.48
N THR A 527 16.52 -4.53 13.81
CA THR A 527 17.25 -3.63 12.91
C THR A 527 17.28 -4.21 11.50
N GLY A 528 16.88 -3.41 10.54
CA GLY A 528 17.00 -3.69 9.12
C GLY A 528 18.13 -2.87 8.48
N ARG A 529 18.81 -3.46 7.49
CA ARG A 529 19.74 -2.75 6.62
C ARG A 529 19.63 -3.29 5.21
N MET A 530 19.84 -2.42 4.23
CA MET A 530 19.82 -2.78 2.81
C MET A 530 20.95 -2.08 2.06
N LEU A 531 21.55 -2.80 1.14
CA LEU A 531 22.30 -2.24 0.02
C LEU A 531 21.49 -2.50 -1.24
N GLU A 532 21.25 -1.47 -2.04
CA GLU A 532 20.54 -1.57 -3.33
C GLU A 532 21.35 -0.84 -4.41
N LEU A 533 21.43 -1.48 -5.58
CA LEU A 533 21.96 -0.92 -6.80
C LEU A 533 20.88 -0.99 -7.87
N GLY A 534 20.74 0.05 -8.69
CA GLY A 534 19.74 0.01 -9.74
C GLY A 534 19.98 0.97 -10.88
N THR A 535 19.14 0.86 -11.90
CA THR A 535 19.15 1.71 -13.08
C THR A 535 17.74 2.05 -13.52
N LYS A 536 17.59 3.23 -14.11
CA LYS A 536 16.34 3.72 -14.71
C LYS A 536 16.65 4.22 -16.11
N LEU A 537 15.95 3.65 -17.09
CA LEU A 537 16.27 3.79 -18.51
C LEU A 537 15.06 4.25 -19.32
N SER A 538 15.30 5.14 -20.27
CA SER A 538 14.41 5.38 -21.41
C SER A 538 15.19 5.02 -22.68
N PHE A 539 14.56 4.33 -23.59
CA PHE A 539 15.23 3.84 -24.81
C PHE A 539 14.25 3.80 -25.97
N TRP A 540 14.77 3.40 -27.14
CA TRP A 540 13.95 3.20 -28.35
C TRP A 540 13.24 4.49 -28.80
N GLY A 541 13.94 5.64 -28.72
CA GLY A 541 13.35 6.95 -29.01
C GLY A 541 12.20 7.32 -28.04
N ASN A 542 12.37 7.01 -26.77
CA ASN A 542 11.38 7.17 -25.70
C ASN A 542 10.10 6.35 -25.88
N ARG A 543 10.14 5.24 -26.65
CA ARG A 543 9.05 4.26 -26.73
C ARG A 543 9.23 3.07 -25.79
N GLY A 544 10.36 3.00 -25.10
CA GLY A 544 10.67 2.03 -24.08
C GLY A 544 11.15 2.70 -22.81
N SER A 545 10.74 2.18 -21.65
CA SER A 545 11.21 2.56 -20.33
C SER A 545 11.43 1.33 -19.48
N ALA A 546 12.47 1.32 -18.66
CA ALA A 546 12.77 0.20 -17.79
C ALA A 546 13.39 0.66 -16.47
N THR A 547 13.13 -0.08 -15.42
CA THR A 547 13.86 0.02 -14.15
C THR A 547 14.34 -1.37 -13.75
N LEU A 548 15.53 -1.44 -13.20
CA LEU A 548 16.13 -2.66 -12.66
C LEU A 548 16.79 -2.32 -11.34
N SER A 549 16.54 -3.12 -10.30
CA SER A 549 17.23 -3.03 -9.03
C SER A 549 17.66 -4.41 -8.52
N VAL A 550 18.81 -4.46 -7.86
CA VAL A 550 19.31 -5.62 -7.12
C VAL A 550 19.54 -5.20 -5.69
N TYR A 551 19.18 -6.05 -4.72
CA TYR A 551 19.25 -5.71 -3.31
C TYR A 551 19.71 -6.88 -2.44
N ASP A 552 20.33 -6.51 -1.30
CA ASP A 552 20.66 -7.39 -0.17
C ASP A 552 20.12 -6.75 1.11
N ILE A 553 19.15 -7.41 1.76
CA ILE A 553 18.50 -6.95 2.98
C ILE A 553 18.79 -7.93 4.10
N SER A 554 19.18 -7.41 5.27
CA SER A 554 19.36 -8.21 6.49
C SER A 554 18.53 -7.63 7.63
N ARG A 555 17.66 -8.43 8.24
CA ARG A 555 16.90 -8.12 9.46
C ARG A 555 17.47 -8.90 10.64
N ARG A 556 17.77 -8.22 11.74
CA ARG A 556 18.41 -8.78 12.95
C ARG A 556 17.61 -8.45 14.20
N ASN A 557 17.96 -9.10 15.31
CA ASN A 557 17.29 -8.96 16.61
C ASN A 557 15.81 -9.38 16.52
N ILE A 558 15.47 -10.37 15.71
CA ILE A 558 14.12 -10.92 15.64
C ILE A 558 13.90 -11.76 16.90
N ALA A 559 12.71 -11.65 17.50
CA ALA A 559 12.32 -12.46 18.65
C ALA A 559 12.26 -13.95 18.24
N THR A 560 12.97 -14.80 18.94
CA THR A 560 13.04 -16.24 18.70
C THR A 560 13.08 -16.99 20.03
N ASN A 561 12.59 -18.23 20.07
CA ASN A 561 12.61 -19.06 21.27
C ASN A 561 14.01 -19.61 21.57
N ASP A 562 14.32 -19.83 22.85
CA ASP A 562 15.50 -20.61 23.25
C ASP A 562 15.36 -22.07 22.78
N PRO A 563 16.36 -22.64 22.10
CA PRO A 563 16.34 -24.04 21.72
C PRO A 563 16.17 -25.01 22.89
N ARG A 564 16.64 -24.64 24.09
CA ARG A 564 16.65 -25.47 25.32
C ARG A 564 15.44 -25.24 26.21
N ASP A 565 14.89 -23.99 26.21
CA ASP A 565 13.67 -23.63 26.96
C ASP A 565 12.76 -22.76 26.11
N ARG A 566 11.69 -23.37 25.57
CA ARG A 566 10.72 -22.72 24.69
C ARG A 566 9.96 -21.53 25.32
N ARG A 567 10.00 -21.42 26.67
CA ARG A 567 9.40 -20.29 27.41
C ARG A 567 10.27 -19.04 27.39
N VAL A 568 11.55 -19.20 27.08
CA VAL A 568 12.51 -18.09 27.01
C VAL A 568 12.59 -17.57 25.58
N THR A 569 12.47 -16.26 25.44
CA THR A 569 12.58 -15.55 24.14
C THR A 569 13.83 -14.70 24.11
N TYR A 570 14.63 -14.82 23.06
CA TYR A 570 15.82 -14.02 22.80
C TYR A 570 15.66 -13.17 21.53
N LEU A 571 16.36 -12.03 21.49
CA LEU A 571 16.44 -11.17 20.30
C LEU A 571 17.71 -11.46 19.50
N ILE A 572 17.85 -12.68 19.03
CA ILE A 572 19.03 -13.17 18.28
C ILE A 572 18.68 -13.59 16.85
N GLY A 573 17.38 -13.62 16.51
CA GLY A 573 16.93 -14.05 15.19
C GLY A 573 17.49 -13.17 14.07
N ARG A 574 17.80 -13.80 12.92
CA ARG A 574 18.26 -13.14 11.70
C ARG A 574 17.59 -13.75 10.49
N GLN A 575 17.09 -12.87 9.61
CA GLN A 575 16.56 -13.20 8.30
C GLN A 575 17.28 -12.34 7.26
N ASP A 576 17.74 -12.96 6.18
CA ASP A 576 18.35 -12.28 5.04
C ASP A 576 17.46 -12.49 3.81
N ALA A 577 17.47 -11.50 2.89
CA ALA A 577 16.76 -11.56 1.62
C ALA A 577 17.59 -10.86 0.54
N ARG A 578 17.83 -11.57 -0.57
CA ARG A 578 18.51 -11.05 -1.75
C ARG A 578 17.61 -11.18 -2.95
N GLY A 579 17.62 -10.20 -3.81
CA GLY A 579 16.70 -10.26 -4.93
C GLY A 579 16.93 -9.26 -6.02
N VAL A 580 16.05 -9.36 -7.01
CA VAL A 580 16.03 -8.51 -8.20
C VAL A 580 14.59 -8.08 -8.44
N GLU A 581 14.39 -6.80 -8.72
CA GLU A 581 13.12 -6.26 -9.22
C GLU A 581 13.37 -5.58 -10.57
N ALA A 582 12.48 -5.84 -11.53
CA ALA A 582 12.51 -5.18 -12.83
C ALA A 582 11.12 -4.74 -13.24
N LYS A 583 11.04 -3.58 -13.88
CA LYS A 583 9.84 -3.06 -14.55
C LYS A 583 10.20 -2.70 -15.98
N LEU A 584 9.28 -2.95 -16.89
CA LEU A 584 9.40 -2.65 -18.31
C LEU A 584 8.10 -2.03 -18.80
N GLY A 585 8.18 -0.92 -19.51
CA GLY A 585 7.06 -0.28 -20.18
C GLY A 585 7.41 -0.04 -21.64
N LEU A 586 6.52 -0.41 -22.57
CA LEU A 586 6.73 -0.33 -23.99
C LEU A 586 5.51 0.28 -24.69
N GLN A 587 5.77 1.21 -25.60
CA GLN A 587 4.85 1.62 -26.65
C GLN A 587 5.29 0.97 -27.95
N LEU A 588 4.78 -0.25 -28.22
CA LEU A 588 5.19 -1.07 -29.37
C LEU A 588 4.79 -0.42 -30.68
N THR A 589 3.54 0.04 -30.75
CA THR A 589 2.99 0.87 -31.84
C THR A 589 2.13 1.98 -31.22
N PRO A 590 1.66 2.98 -31.99
CA PRO A 590 0.70 3.97 -31.45
C PRO A 590 -0.57 3.36 -30.86
N ALA A 591 -0.95 2.16 -31.31
CA ALA A 591 -2.13 1.46 -30.84
C ALA A 591 -1.85 0.35 -29.81
N TRP A 592 -0.59 -0.08 -29.63
CA TRP A 592 -0.25 -1.24 -28.81
C TRP A 592 0.79 -0.89 -27.76
N SER A 593 0.41 -1.04 -26.51
CA SER A 593 1.25 -0.82 -25.33
C SER A 593 1.31 -2.06 -24.43
N MET A 594 2.41 -2.18 -23.69
CA MET A 594 2.68 -3.29 -22.78
C MET A 594 3.45 -2.81 -21.56
N GLN A 595 3.09 -3.30 -20.37
CA GLN A 595 3.89 -3.22 -19.17
C GLN A 595 4.12 -4.61 -18.59
N ALA A 596 5.30 -4.81 -18.02
CA ALA A 596 5.63 -6.01 -17.27
C ALA A 596 6.43 -5.64 -16.03
N ASN A 597 6.27 -6.41 -14.98
CA ASN A 597 7.15 -6.36 -13.82
C ASN A 597 7.44 -7.76 -13.30
N VAL A 598 8.59 -7.90 -12.65
CA VAL A 598 9.01 -9.13 -11.98
C VAL A 598 9.77 -8.79 -10.72
N GLY A 599 9.47 -9.51 -9.64
CA GLY A 599 10.27 -9.56 -8.44
C GLY A 599 10.75 -10.99 -8.21
N TYR A 600 12.05 -11.16 -8.03
CA TYR A 600 12.68 -12.42 -7.59
C TYR A 600 13.34 -12.19 -6.26
N VAL A 601 13.13 -13.10 -5.30
CA VAL A 601 13.74 -13.04 -3.98
C VAL A 601 14.18 -14.42 -3.52
N ASP A 602 15.38 -14.48 -2.98
CA ASP A 602 15.88 -15.58 -2.17
C ASP A 602 15.95 -15.12 -0.71
N ALA A 603 14.96 -15.57 0.09
CA ALA A 603 14.78 -15.18 1.48
C ALA A 603 14.95 -16.40 2.37
N GLU A 604 15.76 -16.28 3.42
CA GLU A 604 16.03 -17.38 4.35
C GLU A 604 16.24 -16.89 5.78
N TYR A 605 15.88 -17.71 6.74
CA TYR A 605 16.31 -17.56 8.12
C TYR A 605 17.78 -17.97 8.25
N LYS A 606 18.63 -17.07 8.70
CA LYS A 606 20.05 -17.39 9.00
C LYS A 606 20.23 -17.90 10.42
N GLN A 607 19.42 -17.37 11.35
CA GLN A 607 19.39 -17.77 12.74
C GLN A 607 17.98 -17.54 13.26
N PHE A 608 17.25 -18.60 13.46
CA PHE A 608 15.89 -18.53 13.98
C PHE A 608 15.50 -19.88 14.59
N TYR A 609 14.86 -19.84 15.75
CA TYR A 609 14.39 -21.03 16.44
C TYR A 609 12.92 -20.88 16.76
N ARG A 610 12.15 -21.92 16.53
CA ARG A 610 10.74 -21.96 16.90
C ARG A 610 10.40 -23.33 17.47
N ARG A 611 9.74 -23.35 18.64
CA ARG A 611 9.39 -24.58 19.35
C ARG A 611 10.57 -25.56 19.56
N GLY A 612 11.80 -25.01 19.71
CA GLY A 612 13.01 -25.78 19.92
C GLY A 612 13.71 -26.28 18.65
N GLU A 613 13.16 -26.04 17.47
CA GLU A 613 13.74 -26.43 16.19
C GLU A 613 14.47 -25.24 15.53
N SER A 614 15.59 -25.54 14.87
CA SER A 614 16.30 -24.55 14.05
C SER A 614 15.68 -24.44 12.67
N LEU A 615 15.36 -23.20 12.28
CA LEU A 615 14.86 -22.87 10.95
C LEU A 615 15.94 -22.30 10.04
N ALA A 616 17.23 -22.44 10.40
CA ALA A 616 18.33 -21.97 9.57
C ALA A 616 18.28 -22.59 8.15
N GLY A 617 18.37 -21.73 7.12
CA GLY A 617 18.26 -22.13 5.72
C GLY A 617 16.83 -22.32 5.21
N LYS A 618 15.80 -22.14 6.06
CA LYS A 618 14.39 -22.26 5.66
C LYS A 618 13.84 -20.95 5.11
N THR A 619 12.93 -21.06 4.17
CA THR A 619 12.21 -19.93 3.57
C THR A 619 11.07 -19.48 4.50
N PRO A 620 10.87 -18.17 4.74
CA PRO A 620 9.70 -17.70 5.47
C PRO A 620 8.39 -18.13 4.79
N SER A 621 7.41 -18.60 5.60
CA SER A 621 6.14 -19.08 5.07
C SER A 621 5.40 -18.01 4.25
N ASN A 622 4.70 -18.42 3.19
CA ASN A 622 3.95 -17.56 2.26
C ASN A 622 4.80 -16.45 1.58
N VAL A 623 6.07 -16.71 1.39
CA VAL A 623 6.99 -15.87 0.62
C VAL A 623 7.28 -16.56 -0.72
N PRO A 624 6.64 -16.14 -1.82
CA PRO A 624 6.95 -16.70 -3.14
C PRO A 624 8.32 -16.19 -3.61
N ARG A 625 9.10 -17.07 -4.24
CA ARG A 625 10.40 -16.68 -4.80
C ARG A 625 10.28 -15.72 -5.98
N THR A 626 9.23 -15.89 -6.78
CA THR A 626 9.02 -15.04 -7.97
C THR A 626 7.56 -14.66 -8.09
N VAL A 627 7.32 -13.38 -8.35
CA VAL A 627 6.04 -12.81 -8.75
C VAL A 627 6.26 -12.05 -10.03
N THR A 628 5.46 -12.34 -11.06
CA THR A 628 5.54 -11.67 -12.37
C THR A 628 4.17 -11.19 -12.78
N ASN A 629 4.06 -9.96 -13.24
CA ASN A 629 2.86 -9.37 -13.81
C ASN A 629 3.14 -8.90 -15.26
N LEU A 630 2.18 -9.09 -16.13
CA LEU A 630 2.18 -8.60 -17.51
C LEU A 630 0.84 -7.96 -17.80
N TRP A 631 0.85 -6.77 -18.36
CA TRP A 631 -0.33 -6.06 -18.85
C TRP A 631 -0.09 -5.60 -20.29
N THR A 632 -1.12 -5.68 -21.11
CA THR A 632 -1.09 -5.17 -22.47
C THR A 632 -2.42 -4.56 -22.83
N SER A 633 -2.40 -3.54 -23.67
CA SER A 633 -3.59 -2.94 -24.24
C SER A 633 -3.39 -2.69 -25.74
N TYR A 634 -4.47 -2.87 -26.51
CA TYR A 634 -4.50 -2.66 -27.94
C TYR A 634 -5.74 -1.85 -28.31
N ALA A 635 -5.52 -0.65 -28.84
CA ALA A 635 -6.59 0.17 -29.41
C ALA A 635 -6.99 -0.40 -30.78
N LEU A 636 -8.07 -1.19 -30.80
CA LEU A 636 -8.60 -1.79 -32.03
C LEU A 636 -9.21 -0.74 -32.95
N THR A 637 -9.91 0.23 -32.35
CA THR A 637 -10.37 1.47 -32.99
C THR A 637 -10.11 2.65 -32.06
N PRO A 638 -10.29 3.91 -32.46
CA PRO A 638 -10.19 5.05 -31.56
C PRO A 638 -11.12 4.97 -30.32
N GLU A 639 -12.24 4.26 -30.44
CA GLU A 639 -13.25 4.11 -29.39
C GLU A 639 -13.08 2.82 -28.58
N LEU A 640 -12.54 1.74 -29.19
CA LEU A 640 -12.44 0.42 -28.57
C LEU A 640 -10.99 0.04 -28.26
N LYS A 641 -10.71 -0.12 -26.97
CA LYS A 641 -9.44 -0.65 -26.44
C LYS A 641 -9.69 -2.03 -25.83
N LEU A 642 -8.88 -3.00 -26.21
CA LEU A 642 -8.82 -4.34 -25.62
C LEU A 642 -7.66 -4.42 -24.65
N GLN A 643 -7.82 -5.17 -23.57
CA GLN A 643 -6.81 -5.30 -22.53
C GLN A 643 -6.67 -6.75 -22.09
N ALA A 644 -5.46 -7.15 -21.73
CA ALA A 644 -5.18 -8.45 -21.14
C ALA A 644 -4.09 -8.33 -20.08
N GLY A 645 -4.24 -9.12 -19.02
CA GLY A 645 -3.29 -9.23 -17.93
C GLY A 645 -2.95 -10.70 -17.63
N ALA A 646 -1.77 -10.93 -17.08
CA ALA A 646 -1.37 -12.23 -16.55
C ALA A 646 -0.49 -12.04 -15.33
N ARG A 647 -0.75 -12.84 -14.29
CA ARG A 647 0.00 -12.87 -13.04
C ARG A 647 0.48 -14.29 -12.77
N HIS A 648 1.79 -14.44 -12.54
CA HIS A 648 2.42 -15.68 -12.12
C HIS A 648 3.00 -15.56 -10.72
N VAL A 649 2.71 -16.54 -9.85
CA VAL A 649 3.27 -16.65 -8.51
C VAL A 649 3.85 -18.04 -8.34
N THR A 650 5.09 -18.12 -7.86
CA THR A 650 5.73 -19.40 -7.56
C THR A 650 5.16 -20.02 -6.27
N ARG A 651 5.57 -21.25 -5.94
CA ARG A 651 5.06 -21.98 -4.77
C ARG A 651 5.07 -21.15 -3.49
N LEU A 652 4.10 -21.42 -2.61
CA LEU A 652 3.98 -20.83 -1.27
C LEU A 652 4.17 -21.94 -0.23
N TYR A 653 5.17 -21.81 0.63
CA TYR A 653 5.31 -22.72 1.76
C TYR A 653 4.26 -22.42 2.83
N GLY A 654 3.53 -23.45 3.28
CA GLY A 654 2.46 -23.34 4.28
C GLY A 654 2.98 -23.43 5.72
N ASN A 655 4.25 -23.81 5.90
CA ASN A 655 4.90 -23.87 7.20
C ASN A 655 6.34 -23.36 7.11
N GLU A 656 6.94 -23.12 8.27
CA GLU A 656 8.29 -22.58 8.37
C GLU A 656 9.40 -23.62 8.17
N ASN A 657 9.05 -24.92 8.13
CA ASN A 657 10.00 -26.04 7.91
C ASN A 657 10.13 -26.40 6.43
N ASP A 658 9.43 -25.70 5.52
CA ASP A 658 9.40 -25.95 4.06
C ASP A 658 8.91 -27.36 3.67
N THR A 659 8.15 -28.01 4.53
CA THR A 659 7.68 -29.39 4.29
C THR A 659 6.32 -29.45 3.61
N ILE A 660 5.57 -28.36 3.63
CA ILE A 660 4.23 -28.24 3.05
C ILE A 660 4.20 -27.03 2.13
N TRP A 661 3.63 -27.18 0.93
CA TRP A 661 3.54 -26.07 0.00
C TRP A 661 2.33 -26.13 -0.93
N TRP A 662 1.78 -24.97 -1.27
CA TRP A 662 0.86 -24.78 -2.39
C TRP A 662 1.65 -24.61 -3.70
N PRO A 663 1.22 -25.26 -4.82
CA PRO A 663 1.94 -25.17 -6.09
C PRO A 663 1.87 -23.79 -6.73
N SER A 664 2.81 -23.50 -7.62
CA SER A 664 2.80 -22.28 -8.45
C SER A 664 1.54 -22.21 -9.31
N TYR A 665 1.12 -20.98 -9.58
CA TYR A 665 -0.06 -20.74 -10.41
C TYR A 665 0.14 -19.53 -11.35
N THR A 666 -0.66 -19.52 -12.41
CA THR A 666 -0.82 -18.37 -13.31
C THR A 666 -2.30 -18.12 -13.46
N VAL A 667 -2.71 -16.87 -13.30
CA VAL A 667 -4.05 -16.35 -13.60
C VAL A 667 -3.96 -15.33 -14.70
N ALA A 668 -4.99 -15.28 -15.54
CA ALA A 668 -5.08 -14.35 -16.66
C ALA A 668 -6.42 -13.62 -16.61
N ASP A 669 -6.37 -12.35 -16.99
CA ASP A 669 -7.50 -11.44 -16.99
C ASP A 669 -7.64 -10.81 -18.37
N VAL A 670 -8.87 -10.48 -18.76
CA VAL A 670 -9.15 -9.75 -20.01
C VAL A 670 -10.14 -8.64 -19.74
N GLY A 671 -10.05 -7.57 -20.50
CA GLY A 671 -10.94 -6.44 -20.39
C GLY A 671 -11.09 -5.69 -21.70
N PHE A 672 -12.06 -4.80 -21.72
CA PHE A 672 -12.24 -3.83 -22.78
C PHE A 672 -12.69 -2.49 -22.23
N GLU A 673 -12.40 -1.43 -22.96
CA GLU A 673 -12.93 -0.09 -22.77
C GLU A 673 -13.54 0.37 -24.10
N TYR A 674 -14.81 0.76 -24.07
CA TYR A 674 -15.49 1.32 -25.22
C TYR A 674 -16.01 2.72 -24.92
N ARG A 675 -15.53 3.70 -25.66
CA ARG A 675 -15.89 5.12 -25.51
C ARG A 675 -17.02 5.48 -26.47
N PHE A 676 -18.24 5.53 -25.96
CA PHE A 676 -19.42 5.94 -26.74
C PHE A 676 -19.37 7.41 -27.13
N SER A 677 -18.83 8.25 -26.26
CA SER A 677 -18.66 9.69 -26.46
C SER A 677 -17.48 10.18 -25.62
N PRO A 678 -17.03 11.43 -25.73
CA PRO A 678 -16.02 12.00 -24.83
C PRO A 678 -16.37 11.90 -23.33
N THR A 679 -17.67 11.76 -23.03
CA THR A 679 -18.17 11.77 -21.65
C THR A 679 -18.71 10.41 -21.18
N VAL A 680 -18.93 9.43 -22.06
CA VAL A 680 -19.53 8.13 -21.71
C VAL A 680 -18.58 6.99 -22.09
N THR A 681 -18.16 6.23 -21.11
CA THR A 681 -17.28 5.07 -21.27
C THR A 681 -17.92 3.84 -20.66
N LEU A 682 -17.91 2.72 -21.40
CA LEU A 682 -18.25 1.39 -20.93
C LEU A 682 -16.96 0.59 -20.78
N SER A 683 -16.72 0.01 -19.62
CA SER A 683 -15.60 -0.91 -19.39
C SER A 683 -16.12 -2.27 -18.92
N GLY A 684 -15.46 -3.32 -19.33
CA GLY A 684 -15.79 -4.68 -18.90
C GLY A 684 -14.54 -5.49 -18.64
N PHE A 685 -14.58 -6.34 -17.60
CA PHE A 685 -13.47 -7.19 -17.19
C PHE A 685 -13.94 -8.59 -16.87
N VAL A 686 -13.09 -9.56 -17.15
CA VAL A 686 -13.19 -10.94 -16.69
C VAL A 686 -11.87 -11.32 -16.06
N ASN A 687 -11.86 -11.47 -14.73
CA ASN A 687 -10.71 -11.92 -13.99
C ASN A 687 -10.70 -13.44 -13.87
N ASN A 688 -9.50 -14.02 -13.80
CA ASN A 688 -9.28 -15.45 -13.76
C ASN A 688 -10.05 -16.17 -14.87
N VAL A 689 -9.81 -15.79 -16.12
CA VAL A 689 -10.56 -16.27 -17.32
C VAL A 689 -10.62 -17.81 -17.39
N ALA A 690 -9.53 -18.48 -17.01
CA ALA A 690 -9.42 -19.93 -17.04
C ALA A 690 -10.08 -20.60 -15.82
N ASP A 691 -10.68 -19.86 -14.91
CA ASP A 691 -11.26 -20.35 -13.65
C ASP A 691 -10.29 -21.21 -12.84
N ARG A 692 -9.02 -20.79 -12.81
CA ARG A 692 -7.95 -21.50 -12.11
C ARG A 692 -8.22 -21.56 -10.62
N LEU A 693 -8.15 -22.75 -10.02
CA LEU A 693 -8.08 -22.91 -8.58
C LEU A 693 -6.66 -22.59 -8.11
N TYR A 694 -6.51 -21.61 -7.21
CA TYR A 694 -5.24 -21.23 -6.64
C TYR A 694 -5.42 -20.71 -5.21
N ALA A 695 -4.34 -20.70 -4.42
CA ALA A 695 -4.35 -20.15 -3.08
C ALA A 695 -3.47 -18.90 -3.00
N THR A 696 -3.94 -17.92 -2.23
CA THR A 696 -3.22 -16.70 -1.88
C THR A 696 -2.48 -16.82 -0.54
N GLU A 697 -2.88 -17.78 0.31
CA GLU A 697 -2.17 -18.11 1.54
C GLU A 697 -2.25 -19.63 1.76
N SER A 698 -1.15 -20.20 2.23
CA SER A 698 -1.02 -21.62 2.57
C SER A 698 -0.74 -21.74 4.07
N GLN A 699 -1.46 -22.64 4.72
CA GLN A 699 -1.29 -23.02 6.12
C GLN A 699 -1.30 -24.57 6.21
N PRO A 700 -0.88 -25.19 7.33
CA PRO A 700 -0.83 -26.66 7.42
C PRO A 700 -2.15 -27.34 7.10
N ASP A 701 -3.26 -26.86 7.65
CA ASP A 701 -4.55 -27.55 7.61
C ASP A 701 -5.54 -26.92 6.63
N MET A 702 -5.31 -25.68 6.23
CA MET A 702 -6.18 -24.94 5.30
C MET A 702 -5.41 -23.99 4.40
N VAL A 703 -6.08 -23.54 3.34
CA VAL A 703 -5.58 -22.51 2.42
C VAL A 703 -6.61 -21.42 2.24
N VAL A 704 -6.16 -20.18 2.00
CA VAL A 704 -7.02 -19.12 1.52
C VAL A 704 -6.99 -19.14 0.00
N LEU A 705 -8.11 -19.53 -0.60
CA LEU A 705 -8.23 -19.57 -2.05
C LEU A 705 -8.37 -18.16 -2.62
N GLY A 706 -7.82 -17.95 -3.79
CA GLY A 706 -8.07 -16.76 -4.58
C GLY A 706 -9.42 -16.84 -5.33
N ASP A 707 -9.88 -15.69 -5.80
CA ASP A 707 -11.17 -15.57 -6.47
C ASP A 707 -11.26 -16.49 -7.70
N PRO A 708 -12.36 -17.24 -7.85
CA PRO A 708 -12.67 -17.92 -9.11
C PRO A 708 -13.01 -16.88 -10.19
N ARG A 709 -13.28 -17.35 -11.41
CA ARG A 709 -13.66 -16.46 -12.51
C ARG A 709 -14.79 -15.51 -12.11
N THR A 710 -14.53 -14.20 -12.25
CA THR A 710 -15.48 -13.11 -12.00
C THR A 710 -15.54 -12.19 -13.21
N ALA A 711 -16.73 -11.66 -13.48
CA ALA A 711 -16.95 -10.71 -14.57
C ALA A 711 -17.79 -9.53 -14.09
N TRP A 712 -17.49 -8.33 -14.59
CA TRP A 712 -18.29 -7.14 -14.33
C TRP A 712 -18.23 -6.15 -15.51
N LEU A 713 -19.22 -5.30 -15.55
CA LEU A 713 -19.33 -4.17 -16.47
C LEU A 713 -19.49 -2.89 -15.66
N THR A 714 -18.94 -1.80 -16.15
CA THR A 714 -19.04 -0.46 -15.56
C THR A 714 -19.35 0.56 -16.63
N VAL A 715 -20.32 1.41 -16.36
CA VAL A 715 -20.58 2.62 -17.17
C VAL A 715 -20.13 3.81 -16.36
N LYS A 716 -19.24 4.61 -16.94
CA LYS A 716 -18.74 5.87 -16.37
C LYS A 716 -19.22 7.03 -17.24
N VAL A 717 -19.83 8.02 -16.61
CA VAL A 717 -20.29 9.26 -17.24
C VAL A 717 -19.55 10.42 -16.59
N ALA A 718 -18.79 11.18 -17.39
CA ALA A 718 -18.18 12.44 -17.00
C ALA A 718 -19.03 13.61 -17.51
N PHE A 719 -19.22 14.71 -16.72
CA PHE A 719 -20.07 15.86 -17.09
C PHE A 719 -19.61 17.17 -16.50
#